data_cb29f89ccc48e20b9db230f59408ae98
#
_entry.id   cb29f89ccc48e20b9db230f59408ae98
#
_cell.length_a   1.000
_cell.length_b   1.000
_cell.length_c   1.000
_cell.angle_alpha   90.00
_cell.angle_beta   90.00
_cell.angle_gamma   90.00
#
_symmetry.space_group_name_H-M   'P 1'
#
loop_
_entity.id
_entity.type
_entity.pdbx_description
1 polymer ?
#
loop_
_entity_poly.entity_id
_entity_poly.type
_entity_poly.pdbx_seq_one_letter_code
_entity_poly.pdbx_strand_id
1 'polypeptide(L)'
;MQTAGVLDDLYPKATQADLGPVLDGGRPTLSVWAPTAQDVDLEIGTATVPMKRDGATGVWSVTGPASWKNKPYRYVVKVFAPTEQKVVVNKVTDPYSVALTADSTHSLVVDLGDRALAPAGWAGLDKPKAVPLRDAQIQELHIRDFSVADGTVPAADRGTYRAFADTGSDGSRHLKELADAGTSHVHLLPAFDIATIPERKADQATPDCDLASLPADSPRQQECVAATAAKDAYNWGYDPYHYTVPEGSYASDPDGTKRTAEFRQMVKSLNDNGLRVVMDVVYNHTAASGQAKTSVLDRIVPGYYHRLLADGSVATSTCCANTAPENAMMGKLVVDSVVTWAKEYKVDGFRFDLMGHHPKANMVAVREALDSLTLEKDGVDGRNILLYGEGWNFGEIADDARFVQATQKHMAGTGIATFSDRARDAVRGGGPFDEDPGVQGFASGLYTDPNTSDANGSEAEQKARLLHYHDLIKVGLTGNLAGYRFTDTSGKEVTGAQVDYNGSPAGYAEAPGDALAYADAHDNESLFDALAFKLPAGTPAGDRARMQVLAMATAALSQGPALSQAGTDLLRSKSLDRNSYDSGDWFNAVHWNCEAGNGFGRGLPPAADNEPKWGYAKPLLTNPSVGPMGCEEIEGASAAYRDLLRIRTTEKAFSLDSAEKVQQKLSFPLSGENETPGVITMRLGDLMVVFNATPQAREQHVGGLGDAAYRLHPVQASGSDAVVKSASFEDGTFSVPGRTVAVFTAS
;
A
#
# COMPACT_ATOMS: atom_id res chain seq x y z
N MET A 1 -15.53 -29.30 -20.13
CA MET A 1 -15.41 -28.03 -19.35
C MET A 1 -15.68 -26.89 -20.31
N GLN A 2 -16.65 -26.05 -20.04
CA GLN A 2 -16.88 -24.85 -20.87
C GLN A 2 -15.73 -23.88 -20.55
N THR A 3 -15.11 -23.32 -21.59
CA THR A 3 -14.16 -22.22 -21.39
C THR A 3 -14.95 -20.95 -21.00
N ALA A 4 -14.36 -20.07 -20.21
CA ALA A 4 -15.00 -18.83 -19.75
C ALA A 4 -15.54 -17.99 -20.91
N GLY A 5 -14.82 -17.89 -22.03
CA GLY A 5 -15.24 -17.20 -23.24
C GLY A 5 -16.57 -17.67 -23.83
N VAL A 6 -16.92 -18.93 -23.65
CA VAL A 6 -18.24 -19.47 -24.12
C VAL A 6 -19.39 -18.81 -23.37
N LEU A 7 -19.25 -18.56 -22.06
CA LEU A 7 -20.30 -17.89 -21.29
C LEU A 7 -20.40 -16.41 -21.65
N ASP A 8 -19.28 -15.75 -21.90
CA ASP A 8 -19.27 -14.35 -22.35
C ASP A 8 -19.92 -14.19 -23.73
N ASP A 9 -19.68 -15.11 -24.65
CA ASP A 9 -20.32 -15.16 -25.98
C ASP A 9 -21.82 -15.45 -25.91
N LEU A 10 -22.23 -16.36 -25.01
CA LEU A 10 -23.65 -16.72 -24.86
C LEU A 10 -24.48 -15.66 -24.15
N TYR A 11 -23.84 -14.87 -23.25
CA TYR A 11 -24.54 -13.87 -22.43
C TYR A 11 -23.90 -12.49 -22.51
N PRO A 12 -23.70 -11.91 -23.72
CA PRO A 12 -22.99 -10.64 -23.89
C PRO A 12 -23.70 -9.44 -23.22
N LYS A 13 -25.01 -9.60 -22.92
CA LYS A 13 -25.78 -8.56 -22.20
C LYS A 13 -25.71 -8.66 -20.68
N ALA A 14 -25.06 -9.68 -20.15
CA ALA A 14 -24.96 -9.87 -18.69
C ALA A 14 -24.24 -8.71 -17.99
N THR A 15 -23.26 -8.09 -18.66
CA THR A 15 -22.51 -6.94 -18.14
C THR A 15 -23.35 -5.68 -17.94
N GLN A 16 -24.56 -5.62 -18.53
CA GLN A 16 -25.48 -4.50 -18.37
C GLN A 16 -26.48 -4.71 -17.22
N ALA A 17 -26.50 -5.89 -16.61
CA ALA A 17 -27.43 -6.20 -15.53
C ALA A 17 -26.99 -5.59 -14.20
N ASP A 18 -27.96 -5.10 -13.43
CA ASP A 18 -27.77 -4.75 -12.04
C ASP A 18 -27.78 -6.03 -11.21
N LEU A 19 -26.72 -6.25 -10.40
CA LEU A 19 -26.55 -7.42 -9.56
C LEU A 19 -26.53 -7.04 -8.08
N GLY A 20 -26.79 -8.02 -7.23
CA GLY A 20 -26.91 -7.79 -5.79
C GLY A 20 -28.29 -7.23 -5.38
N PRO A 21 -28.38 -6.63 -4.19
CA PRO A 21 -29.61 -6.02 -3.69
C PRO A 21 -29.77 -4.59 -4.27
N VAL A 22 -30.80 -4.39 -5.07
CA VAL A 22 -31.21 -3.06 -5.59
C VAL A 22 -32.56 -2.68 -5.01
N LEU A 23 -32.65 -1.52 -4.34
CA LEU A 23 -33.89 -1.04 -3.75
C LEU A 23 -34.51 0.06 -4.62
N ASP A 24 -35.65 -0.24 -5.22
CA ASP A 24 -36.46 0.74 -5.96
C ASP A 24 -37.78 1.00 -5.23
N GLY A 25 -38.05 2.27 -4.89
CA GLY A 25 -39.22 2.65 -4.11
C GLY A 25 -39.32 1.90 -2.76
N GLY A 26 -38.19 1.50 -2.18
CA GLY A 26 -38.10 0.74 -0.93
C GLY A 26 -38.36 -0.76 -1.08
N ARG A 27 -38.60 -1.27 -2.28
CA ARG A 27 -38.75 -2.70 -2.56
C ARG A 27 -37.45 -3.28 -3.11
N PRO A 28 -36.88 -4.29 -2.47
CA PRO A 28 -35.63 -4.90 -2.95
C PRO A 28 -35.88 -5.88 -4.10
N THR A 29 -35.03 -5.77 -5.12
CA THR A 29 -34.79 -6.81 -6.11
C THR A 29 -33.41 -7.40 -5.85
N LEU A 30 -33.33 -8.72 -5.69
CA LEU A 30 -32.07 -9.43 -5.52
C LEU A 30 -31.76 -10.19 -6.81
N SER A 31 -30.55 -9.99 -7.32
CA SER A 31 -30.13 -10.53 -8.62
C SER A 31 -28.75 -11.15 -8.54
N VAL A 32 -28.58 -12.34 -9.11
CA VAL A 32 -27.30 -13.05 -9.21
C VAL A 32 -27.09 -13.60 -10.60
N TRP A 33 -25.89 -13.44 -11.15
CA TRP A 33 -25.52 -14.07 -12.40
C TRP A 33 -25.08 -15.51 -12.15
N ALA A 34 -25.90 -16.45 -12.61
CA ALA A 34 -25.67 -17.90 -12.46
C ALA A 34 -26.12 -18.65 -13.71
N PRO A 35 -25.48 -18.42 -14.88
CA PRO A 35 -25.95 -18.93 -16.16
C PRO A 35 -25.91 -20.46 -16.26
N THR A 36 -25.04 -21.12 -15.49
CA THR A 36 -24.87 -22.58 -15.47
C THR A 36 -25.72 -23.28 -14.42
N ALA A 37 -26.41 -22.51 -13.55
CA ALA A 37 -27.31 -23.07 -12.55
C ALA A 37 -28.52 -23.74 -13.19
N GLN A 38 -28.90 -24.89 -12.65
CA GLN A 38 -30.13 -25.60 -13.01
C GLN A 38 -31.34 -24.96 -12.32
N ASP A 39 -31.12 -24.41 -11.12
CA ASP A 39 -32.13 -23.76 -10.30
C ASP A 39 -31.47 -22.82 -9.30
N VAL A 40 -32.14 -21.73 -8.95
CA VAL A 40 -31.73 -20.78 -7.92
C VAL A 40 -32.94 -20.35 -7.11
N ASP A 41 -32.84 -20.57 -5.81
CA ASP A 41 -33.77 -20.01 -4.83
C ASP A 41 -33.10 -18.93 -3.97
N LEU A 42 -33.89 -18.01 -3.46
CA LEU A 42 -33.49 -17.06 -2.43
C LEU A 42 -33.94 -17.58 -1.07
N GLU A 43 -32.99 -17.87 -0.17
CA GLU A 43 -33.26 -18.03 1.27
C GLU A 43 -33.23 -16.63 1.90
N ILE A 44 -34.33 -16.17 2.50
CA ILE A 44 -34.43 -14.85 3.12
C ILE A 44 -35.20 -14.93 4.44
N GLY A 45 -34.54 -14.60 5.54
CA GLY A 45 -35.04 -14.86 6.89
C GLY A 45 -35.35 -16.37 7.05
N THR A 46 -36.62 -16.72 7.25
CA THR A 46 -37.07 -18.11 7.36
C THR A 46 -37.74 -18.64 6.10
N ALA A 47 -37.81 -17.86 5.04
CA ALA A 47 -38.48 -18.24 3.79
C ALA A 47 -37.49 -18.65 2.71
N THR A 48 -37.92 -19.54 1.84
CA THR A 48 -37.23 -19.85 0.57
C THR A 48 -38.18 -19.46 -0.57
N VAL A 49 -37.67 -18.64 -1.50
CA VAL A 49 -38.46 -18.05 -2.59
C VAL A 49 -37.77 -18.40 -3.93
N PRO A 50 -38.47 -19.01 -4.88
CA PRO A 50 -37.89 -19.31 -6.18
C PRO A 50 -37.56 -18.05 -6.96
N MET A 51 -36.42 -18.03 -7.62
CA MET A 51 -35.96 -16.91 -8.48
C MET A 51 -36.29 -17.21 -9.94
N LYS A 52 -36.43 -16.16 -10.73
CA LYS A 52 -36.72 -16.27 -12.15
C LYS A 52 -35.48 -15.99 -12.99
N ARG A 53 -35.13 -16.89 -13.90
CA ARG A 53 -34.02 -16.75 -14.84
C ARG A 53 -34.40 -15.88 -16.02
N ASP A 54 -33.56 -14.91 -16.36
CA ASP A 54 -33.56 -14.29 -17.69
C ASP A 54 -32.66 -15.08 -18.64
N GLY A 55 -33.26 -15.60 -19.71
CA GLY A 55 -32.54 -16.41 -20.69
C GLY A 55 -31.52 -15.63 -21.53
N ALA A 56 -31.64 -14.30 -21.62
CA ALA A 56 -30.75 -13.48 -22.44
C ALA A 56 -29.47 -13.07 -21.70
N THR A 57 -29.53 -12.95 -20.36
CA THR A 57 -28.43 -12.53 -19.52
C THR A 57 -27.87 -13.64 -18.64
N GLY A 58 -28.63 -14.71 -18.40
CA GLY A 58 -28.27 -15.75 -17.42
C GLY A 58 -28.42 -15.30 -15.95
N VAL A 59 -29.02 -14.13 -15.71
CA VAL A 59 -29.29 -13.59 -14.37
C VAL A 59 -30.55 -14.21 -13.79
N TRP A 60 -30.49 -14.57 -12.52
CA TRP A 60 -31.64 -14.98 -11.72
C TRP A 60 -32.02 -13.83 -10.80
N SER A 61 -33.30 -13.50 -10.71
CA SER A 61 -33.77 -12.39 -9.92
C SER A 61 -35.12 -12.65 -9.25
N VAL A 62 -35.37 -11.95 -8.15
CA VAL A 62 -36.66 -11.90 -7.47
C VAL A 62 -36.85 -10.54 -6.79
N THR A 63 -38.05 -9.96 -6.94
CA THR A 63 -38.44 -8.74 -6.25
C THR A 63 -39.35 -9.05 -5.08
N GLY A 64 -38.99 -8.57 -3.90
CA GLY A 64 -39.71 -8.81 -2.67
C GLY A 64 -40.46 -7.60 -2.10
N PRO A 65 -41.16 -7.80 -0.97
CA PRO A 65 -41.78 -6.70 -0.24
C PRO A 65 -40.74 -5.83 0.49
N ALA A 66 -41.10 -4.60 0.83
CA ALA A 66 -40.25 -3.68 1.58
C ALA A 66 -39.78 -4.25 2.96
N SER A 67 -40.52 -5.21 3.51
CA SER A 67 -40.16 -5.90 4.76
C SER A 67 -38.91 -6.80 4.65
N TRP A 68 -38.37 -6.98 3.44
CA TRP A 68 -37.09 -7.67 3.24
C TRP A 68 -35.88 -6.78 3.59
N LYS A 69 -36.03 -5.47 3.65
CA LYS A 69 -34.96 -4.58 4.12
C LYS A 69 -34.45 -5.04 5.50
N ASN A 70 -33.15 -5.08 5.65
CA ASN A 70 -32.41 -5.57 6.82
C ASN A 70 -32.59 -7.07 7.14
N LYS A 71 -33.10 -7.86 6.21
CA LYS A 71 -33.18 -9.32 6.38
C LYS A 71 -31.92 -9.99 5.90
N PRO A 72 -31.44 -11.05 6.60
CA PRO A 72 -30.36 -11.89 6.12
C PRO A 72 -30.84 -12.76 4.96
N TYR A 73 -29.99 -12.96 3.97
CA TYR A 73 -30.29 -13.82 2.83
C TYR A 73 -29.05 -14.57 2.32
N ARG A 74 -29.31 -15.65 1.58
CA ARG A 74 -28.34 -16.40 0.78
C ARG A 74 -29.02 -16.89 -0.48
N TYR A 75 -28.23 -17.15 -1.52
CA TYR A 75 -28.69 -17.89 -2.69
C TYR A 75 -28.55 -19.38 -2.43
N VAL A 76 -29.54 -20.16 -2.86
CA VAL A 76 -29.52 -21.63 -2.87
C VAL A 76 -29.36 -22.04 -4.33
N VAL A 77 -28.14 -22.36 -4.72
CA VAL A 77 -27.76 -22.58 -6.13
C VAL A 77 -27.57 -24.07 -6.39
N LYS A 78 -28.38 -24.60 -7.29
CA LYS A 78 -28.24 -25.98 -7.79
C LYS A 78 -27.41 -25.94 -9.07
N VAL A 79 -26.19 -26.45 -9.04
CA VAL A 79 -25.21 -26.31 -10.14
C VAL A 79 -24.32 -27.54 -10.27
N PHE A 80 -23.86 -27.84 -11.47
CA PHE A 80 -22.85 -28.86 -11.68
C PHE A 80 -21.47 -28.32 -11.28
N ALA A 81 -20.81 -28.96 -10.31
CA ALA A 81 -19.47 -28.65 -9.87
C ALA A 81 -18.46 -29.59 -10.55
N PRO A 82 -17.62 -29.08 -11.47
CA PRO A 82 -16.67 -29.91 -12.21
C PRO A 82 -15.64 -30.60 -11.30
N THR A 83 -15.19 -29.94 -10.24
CA THR A 83 -14.24 -30.49 -9.26
C THR A 83 -14.83 -31.69 -8.49
N GLU A 84 -16.14 -31.70 -8.29
CA GLU A 84 -16.88 -32.77 -7.60
C GLU A 84 -17.47 -33.81 -8.57
N GLN A 85 -17.46 -33.49 -9.87
CA GLN A 85 -18.09 -34.30 -10.95
C GLN A 85 -19.57 -34.63 -10.68
N LYS A 86 -20.29 -33.76 -9.96
CA LYS A 86 -21.71 -33.96 -9.62
C LYS A 86 -22.45 -32.60 -9.53
N VAL A 87 -23.77 -32.68 -9.55
CA VAL A 87 -24.64 -31.59 -9.22
C VAL A 87 -24.65 -31.39 -7.69
N VAL A 88 -24.38 -30.18 -7.25
CA VAL A 88 -24.38 -29.75 -5.84
C VAL A 88 -25.47 -28.73 -5.61
N VAL A 89 -25.87 -28.56 -4.35
CA VAL A 89 -26.76 -27.48 -3.91
C VAL A 89 -26.01 -26.65 -2.87
N ASN A 90 -25.65 -25.44 -3.27
CA ASN A 90 -24.87 -24.52 -2.45
C ASN A 90 -25.74 -23.46 -1.81
N LYS A 91 -25.65 -23.31 -0.48
CA LYS A 91 -26.10 -22.10 0.22
C LYS A 91 -24.92 -21.14 0.27
N VAL A 92 -25.01 -20.04 -0.43
CA VAL A 92 -23.88 -19.11 -0.63
C VAL A 92 -24.33 -17.67 -0.51
N THR A 93 -23.46 -16.82 0.05
CA THR A 93 -23.64 -15.37 0.11
C THR A 93 -23.53 -14.75 -1.27
N ASP A 94 -23.97 -13.52 -1.40
CA ASP A 94 -23.99 -12.78 -2.64
C ASP A 94 -22.58 -12.24 -2.98
N PRO A 95 -22.05 -12.47 -4.19
CA PRO A 95 -20.83 -11.81 -4.66
C PRO A 95 -20.89 -10.28 -4.63
N TYR A 96 -22.11 -9.74 -4.75
CA TYR A 96 -22.41 -8.31 -4.68
C TYR A 96 -22.94 -7.89 -3.31
N SER A 97 -22.62 -8.61 -2.23
CA SER A 97 -22.95 -8.19 -0.87
C SER A 97 -22.46 -6.78 -0.59
N VAL A 98 -23.31 -5.97 0.02
CA VAL A 98 -23.00 -4.63 0.53
C VAL A 98 -23.08 -4.55 2.06
N ALA A 99 -23.57 -5.60 2.70
CA ALA A 99 -23.59 -5.79 4.14
C ALA A 99 -23.69 -7.28 4.47
N LEU A 100 -23.18 -7.67 5.62
CA LEU A 100 -23.07 -9.06 6.09
C LEU A 100 -23.51 -9.18 7.54
N THR A 101 -23.97 -10.38 7.91
CA THR A 101 -24.01 -10.80 9.31
C THR A 101 -22.60 -11.15 9.79
N ALA A 102 -22.39 -11.23 11.10
CA ALA A 102 -21.11 -11.60 11.66
C ALA A 102 -20.57 -12.92 11.10
N ASP A 103 -19.24 -12.97 10.91
CA ASP A 103 -18.50 -14.08 10.30
C ASP A 103 -19.02 -14.44 8.91
N SER A 104 -19.60 -13.48 8.22
CA SER A 104 -20.04 -13.53 6.81
C SER A 104 -20.97 -14.71 6.51
N THR A 105 -21.80 -15.11 7.48
CA THR A 105 -22.69 -16.25 7.34
C THR A 105 -23.87 -16.00 6.39
N HIS A 106 -24.32 -14.75 6.29
CA HIS A 106 -25.39 -14.29 5.38
C HIS A 106 -25.10 -12.89 4.85
N SER A 107 -25.51 -12.63 3.64
CA SER A 107 -25.64 -11.29 3.10
C SER A 107 -26.86 -10.60 3.74
N LEU A 108 -26.88 -9.25 3.77
CA LEU A 108 -28.00 -8.46 4.27
C LEU A 108 -28.59 -7.58 3.18
N VAL A 109 -29.89 -7.46 3.15
CA VAL A 109 -30.60 -6.52 2.27
C VAL A 109 -30.49 -5.12 2.86
N VAL A 110 -29.52 -4.32 2.40
CA VAL A 110 -29.26 -2.99 2.93
C VAL A 110 -29.32 -1.95 1.82
N ASP A 111 -29.88 -0.80 2.14
CA ASP A 111 -29.83 0.41 1.32
C ASP A 111 -28.68 1.27 1.80
N LEU A 112 -27.58 1.31 1.05
CA LEU A 112 -26.43 2.15 1.36
C LEU A 112 -26.74 3.65 1.31
N GLY A 113 -27.84 4.05 0.63
CA GLY A 113 -28.34 5.42 0.63
C GLY A 113 -29.08 5.81 1.92
N ASP A 114 -29.33 4.86 2.86
CA ASP A 114 -30.00 5.16 4.11
C ASP A 114 -29.15 6.11 4.98
N ARG A 115 -29.74 7.27 5.30
CA ARG A 115 -29.07 8.30 6.12
C ARG A 115 -28.71 7.83 7.52
N ALA A 116 -29.39 6.81 8.05
CA ALA A 116 -29.06 6.23 9.34
C ALA A 116 -27.69 5.51 9.35
N LEU A 117 -27.15 5.18 8.17
CA LEU A 117 -25.86 4.53 7.99
C LEU A 117 -24.73 5.52 7.73
N ALA A 118 -24.94 6.79 7.95
CA ALA A 118 -23.95 7.83 7.68
C ALA A 118 -23.80 8.79 8.86
N PRO A 119 -22.58 9.30 9.12
CA PRO A 119 -22.37 10.31 10.14
C PRO A 119 -23.03 11.64 9.73
N ALA A 120 -23.23 12.51 10.71
CA ALA A 120 -23.76 13.85 10.46
C ALA A 120 -22.88 14.61 9.46
N GLY A 121 -23.52 15.28 8.47
CA GLY A 121 -22.84 16.03 7.42
C GLY A 121 -22.32 15.18 6.25
N TRP A 122 -22.52 13.87 6.24
CA TRP A 122 -22.00 12.97 5.22
C TRP A 122 -22.38 13.34 3.78
N ALA A 123 -23.62 13.74 3.53
CA ALA A 123 -24.10 14.08 2.18
C ALA A 123 -23.33 15.25 1.57
N GLY A 124 -23.00 16.26 2.39
CA GLY A 124 -22.21 17.44 2.01
C GLY A 124 -20.82 17.44 2.62
N LEU A 125 -20.18 16.27 2.71
CA LEU A 125 -18.85 16.13 3.30
C LEU A 125 -17.86 17.05 2.60
N ASP A 126 -17.29 18.00 3.35
CA ASP A 126 -16.22 18.87 2.90
C ASP A 126 -14.90 18.11 2.99
N LYS A 127 -14.35 17.81 1.83
CA LYS A 127 -13.11 17.04 1.73
C LYS A 127 -11.89 17.95 1.67
N PRO A 128 -10.74 17.49 2.18
CA PRO A 128 -9.47 18.19 1.92
C PRO A 128 -9.29 18.43 0.42
N LYS A 129 -8.61 19.51 0.07
CA LYS A 129 -8.34 19.84 -1.33
C LYS A 129 -7.71 18.63 -2.04
N ALA A 130 -8.26 18.27 -3.20
CA ALA A 130 -7.66 17.26 -4.04
C ALA A 130 -6.31 17.73 -4.57
N VAL A 131 -5.35 16.83 -4.60
CA VAL A 131 -4.05 17.02 -5.24
C VAL A 131 -3.94 16.07 -6.43
N PRO A 132 -3.29 16.48 -7.53
CA PRO A 132 -2.98 15.55 -8.61
C PRO A 132 -2.15 14.37 -8.11
N LEU A 133 -2.27 13.20 -8.75
CA LEU A 133 -1.53 12.00 -8.35
C LEU A 133 -0.03 12.27 -8.20
N ARG A 134 0.59 13.02 -9.12
CA ARG A 134 2.02 13.38 -9.06
C ARG A 134 2.44 14.17 -7.81
N ASP A 135 1.51 14.78 -7.11
CA ASP A 135 1.77 15.59 -5.91
C ASP A 135 1.41 14.86 -4.61
N ALA A 136 0.83 13.66 -4.71
CA ALA A 136 0.38 12.90 -3.56
C ALA A 136 1.54 12.47 -2.67
N GLN A 137 1.43 12.77 -1.37
CA GLN A 137 2.28 12.22 -0.32
C GLN A 137 1.39 11.32 0.55
N ILE A 138 1.70 10.03 0.56
CA ILE A 138 0.80 8.99 1.02
C ILE A 138 1.40 8.31 2.26
N GLN A 139 0.57 8.15 3.29
CA GLN A 139 0.92 7.40 4.50
C GLN A 139 0.16 6.07 4.48
N GLU A 140 0.87 4.95 4.33
CA GLU A 140 0.29 3.61 4.41
C GLU A 140 0.02 3.22 5.86
N LEU A 141 -1.16 2.69 6.18
CA LEU A 141 -1.60 2.45 7.55
C LEU A 141 -2.54 1.25 7.64
N HIS A 142 -2.29 0.35 8.61
CA HIS A 142 -3.23 -0.71 8.97
C HIS A 142 -4.20 -0.23 10.06
N ILE A 143 -5.51 -0.47 9.89
CA ILE A 143 -6.55 0.06 10.78
C ILE A 143 -6.35 -0.39 12.22
N ARG A 144 -6.03 -1.67 12.44
CA ARG A 144 -5.81 -2.19 13.79
C ARG A 144 -4.53 -1.63 14.41
N ASP A 145 -3.44 -1.60 13.66
CA ASP A 145 -2.14 -1.08 14.12
C ASP A 145 -2.22 0.37 14.60
N PHE A 146 -3.10 1.16 13.97
CA PHE A 146 -3.29 2.57 14.30
C PHE A 146 -3.52 2.82 15.78
N SER A 147 -4.28 1.95 16.45
CA SER A 147 -4.72 2.29 17.80
C SER A 147 -4.65 1.15 18.82
N VAL A 148 -4.33 -0.07 18.41
CA VAL A 148 -4.35 -1.23 19.33
C VAL A 148 -3.43 -1.03 20.53
N ALA A 149 -2.28 -0.37 20.35
CA ALA A 149 -1.34 -0.03 21.41
C ALA A 149 -1.42 1.42 21.91
N ASP A 150 -2.33 2.24 21.36
CA ASP A 150 -2.47 3.64 21.77
C ASP A 150 -3.29 3.74 23.07
N GLY A 151 -2.59 3.96 24.18
CA GLY A 151 -3.20 4.10 25.52
C GLY A 151 -4.13 5.31 25.65
N THR A 152 -4.05 6.29 24.75
CA THR A 152 -4.90 7.48 24.75
C THR A 152 -6.25 7.26 24.10
N VAL A 153 -6.42 6.17 23.32
CA VAL A 153 -7.70 5.74 22.75
C VAL A 153 -8.48 4.93 23.80
N PRO A 154 -9.82 5.15 23.96
CA PRO A 154 -10.65 4.32 24.82
C PRO A 154 -10.50 2.82 24.50
N ALA A 155 -10.33 1.98 25.52
CA ALA A 155 -10.04 0.56 25.33
C ALA A 155 -11.04 -0.19 24.44
N ALA A 156 -12.33 0.22 24.46
CA ALA A 156 -13.39 -0.38 23.63
C ALA A 156 -13.21 -0.08 22.13
N ASP A 157 -12.54 1.03 21.80
CA ASP A 157 -12.38 1.53 20.43
C ASP A 157 -11.02 1.20 19.81
N ARG A 158 -10.04 0.71 20.61
CA ARG A 158 -8.71 0.33 20.11
C ARG A 158 -8.79 -0.77 19.05
N GLY A 159 -8.04 -0.60 17.98
CA GLY A 159 -8.00 -1.52 16.85
C GLY A 159 -9.25 -1.48 15.97
N THR A 160 -10.10 -0.46 16.07
CA THR A 160 -11.36 -0.35 15.33
C THR A 160 -11.47 0.93 14.53
N TYR A 161 -12.44 1.01 13.60
CA TYR A 161 -12.81 2.24 12.87
C TYR A 161 -13.06 3.43 13.80
N ARG A 162 -13.62 3.20 14.97
CA ARG A 162 -14.01 4.26 15.93
C ARG A 162 -12.82 5.00 16.51
N ALA A 163 -11.67 4.37 16.59
CA ALA A 163 -10.45 5.00 17.07
C ALA A 163 -10.08 6.27 16.29
N PHE A 164 -10.37 6.32 15.00
CA PHE A 164 -10.09 7.48 14.14
C PHE A 164 -10.96 8.70 14.46
N ALA A 165 -12.07 8.53 15.17
CA ALA A 165 -12.92 9.63 15.63
C ALA A 165 -12.39 10.29 16.91
N ASP A 166 -11.41 9.70 17.59
CA ASP A 166 -10.74 10.29 18.75
C ASP A 166 -9.61 11.21 18.30
N THR A 167 -9.97 12.47 18.06
CA THR A 167 -9.02 13.50 17.59
C THR A 167 -7.97 13.89 18.63
N GLY A 168 -8.15 13.49 19.89
CA GLY A 168 -7.21 13.73 20.98
C GLY A 168 -6.19 12.62 21.18
N SER A 169 -6.30 11.50 20.46
CA SER A 169 -5.36 10.39 20.58
C SER A 169 -3.98 10.72 20.01
N ASP A 170 -2.96 10.00 20.47
CA ASP A 170 -1.58 10.17 20.00
C ASP A 170 -1.50 9.91 18.49
N GLY A 171 -2.13 8.86 17.99
CA GLY A 171 -2.17 8.54 16.58
C GLY A 171 -2.87 9.63 15.74
N SER A 172 -4.02 10.15 16.19
CA SER A 172 -4.73 11.20 15.47
C SER A 172 -3.95 12.52 15.42
N ARG A 173 -3.26 12.86 16.51
CA ARG A 173 -2.37 14.05 16.55
C ARG A 173 -1.19 13.90 15.58
N HIS A 174 -0.55 12.73 15.56
CA HIS A 174 0.56 12.46 14.67
C HIS A 174 0.15 12.53 13.19
N LEU A 175 -0.98 11.92 12.83
CA LEU A 175 -1.53 12.04 11.47
C LEU A 175 -1.85 13.48 11.10
N LYS A 176 -2.35 14.29 12.05
CA LYS A 176 -2.58 15.73 11.83
C LYS A 176 -1.29 16.49 11.58
N GLU A 177 -0.24 16.21 12.34
CA GLU A 177 1.09 16.83 12.13
C GLU A 177 1.69 16.49 10.78
N LEU A 178 1.52 15.25 10.30
CA LEU A 178 1.92 14.83 8.96
C LEU A 178 1.09 15.53 7.88
N ALA A 179 -0.24 15.64 8.07
CA ALA A 179 -1.11 16.38 7.16
C ALA A 179 -0.71 17.85 7.05
N ASP A 180 -0.43 18.51 8.19
CA ASP A 180 0.02 19.91 8.24
C ASP A 180 1.42 20.11 7.65
N ALA A 181 2.22 19.04 7.58
CA ALA A 181 3.52 19.05 6.92
C ALA A 181 3.42 18.78 5.41
N GLY A 182 2.33 18.16 4.92
CA GLY A 182 2.15 17.95 3.50
C GLY A 182 1.71 16.54 3.08
N THR A 183 1.54 15.62 4.03
CA THR A 183 0.88 14.33 3.72
C THR A 183 -0.55 14.60 3.28
N SER A 184 -0.94 14.06 2.14
CA SER A 184 -2.24 14.34 1.52
C SER A 184 -3.25 13.20 1.68
N HIS A 185 -2.75 11.96 1.78
CA HIS A 185 -3.58 10.76 1.83
C HIS A 185 -3.10 9.78 2.89
N VAL A 186 -4.06 9.07 3.48
CA VAL A 186 -3.83 7.81 4.20
C VAL A 186 -4.26 6.66 3.30
N HIS A 187 -3.38 5.73 3.04
CA HIS A 187 -3.63 4.47 2.36
C HIS A 187 -3.88 3.39 3.43
N LEU A 188 -5.12 2.97 3.55
CA LEU A 188 -5.52 1.92 4.48
C LEU A 188 -5.28 0.55 3.86
N LEU A 189 -4.55 -0.33 4.56
CA LEU A 189 -4.46 -1.74 4.22
C LEU A 189 -5.87 -2.34 4.11
N PRO A 190 -6.04 -3.55 3.54
CA PRO A 190 -7.35 -4.10 3.25
C PRO A 190 -8.35 -3.94 4.39
N ALA A 191 -9.50 -3.37 4.07
CA ALA A 191 -10.59 -3.10 5.01
C ALA A 191 -11.95 -3.58 4.46
N PHE A 192 -11.94 -4.41 3.42
CA PHE A 192 -13.06 -5.22 2.98
C PHE A 192 -13.19 -6.48 3.85
N ASP A 193 -14.24 -7.26 3.66
CA ASP A 193 -14.52 -8.48 4.42
C ASP A 193 -13.41 -9.54 4.26
N ILE A 194 -12.73 -9.86 5.36
CA ILE A 194 -11.53 -10.71 5.44
C ILE A 194 -11.92 -12.11 5.93
N ALA A 195 -11.47 -13.16 5.24
CA ALA A 195 -11.87 -14.53 5.52
C ALA A 195 -11.19 -15.16 6.75
N THR A 196 -10.09 -14.59 7.22
CA THR A 196 -9.17 -15.21 8.19
C THR A 196 -9.25 -14.65 9.60
N ILE A 197 -10.01 -13.58 9.83
CA ILE A 197 -10.16 -12.95 11.15
C ILE A 197 -11.52 -13.30 11.74
N PRO A 198 -11.61 -13.87 12.96
CA PRO A 198 -12.87 -13.96 13.70
C PRO A 198 -13.41 -12.56 13.99
N GLU A 199 -14.61 -12.25 13.51
CA GLU A 199 -15.14 -10.89 13.61
C GLU A 199 -15.60 -10.51 15.02
N ARG A 200 -16.08 -11.50 15.81
CA ARG A 200 -16.55 -11.24 17.18
C ARG A 200 -15.38 -11.17 18.15
N LYS A 201 -15.26 -10.09 18.90
CA LYS A 201 -14.19 -9.92 19.90
C LYS A 201 -14.14 -11.08 20.92
N ALA A 202 -15.29 -11.69 21.23
CA ALA A 202 -15.37 -12.82 22.16
C ALA A 202 -14.75 -14.11 21.61
N ASP A 203 -14.61 -14.22 20.30
CA ASP A 203 -14.08 -15.40 19.61
C ASP A 203 -12.59 -15.23 19.26
N GLN A 204 -12.04 -14.02 19.49
CA GLN A 204 -10.64 -13.70 19.24
C GLN A 204 -9.73 -14.15 20.37
N ALA A 205 -8.72 -14.92 20.02
CA ALA A 205 -7.70 -15.37 20.98
C ALA A 205 -6.62 -14.31 21.20
N THR A 206 -5.99 -14.35 22.36
CA THR A 206 -4.80 -13.57 22.71
C THR A 206 -3.70 -14.49 23.21
N PRO A 207 -2.41 -14.19 22.96
CA PRO A 207 -1.32 -14.98 23.50
C PRO A 207 -1.37 -15.09 25.02
N ASP A 208 -1.21 -16.31 25.55
CA ASP A 208 -1.21 -16.60 27.00
C ASP A 208 0.25 -16.63 27.53
N CYS A 209 0.97 -15.54 27.32
CA CYS A 209 2.37 -15.39 27.74
C CYS A 209 2.61 -13.95 28.16
N ASP A 210 3.46 -13.75 29.15
CA ASP A 210 4.00 -12.42 29.45
C ASP A 210 5.12 -12.06 28.46
N LEU A 211 4.72 -11.62 27.26
CA LEU A 211 5.61 -11.35 26.14
C LEU A 211 6.68 -10.29 26.48
N ALA A 212 6.34 -9.30 27.29
CA ALA A 212 7.21 -8.20 27.65
C ALA A 212 8.35 -8.61 28.60
N SER A 213 8.18 -9.68 29.37
CA SER A 213 9.21 -10.19 30.30
C SER A 213 10.28 -11.04 29.60
N LEU A 214 10.06 -11.45 28.37
CA LEU A 214 10.96 -12.34 27.64
C LEU A 214 12.15 -11.58 27.03
N PRO A 215 13.36 -12.20 26.95
CA PRO A 215 14.52 -11.56 26.35
C PRO A 215 14.28 -11.14 24.89
N ALA A 216 14.94 -10.05 24.47
CA ALA A 216 14.81 -9.47 23.15
C ALA A 216 15.20 -10.41 21.99
N ASP A 217 16.04 -11.40 22.22
CA ASP A 217 16.51 -12.40 21.25
C ASP A 217 15.87 -13.79 21.44
N SER A 218 14.81 -13.87 22.26
CA SER A 218 14.13 -15.12 22.55
C SER A 218 13.18 -15.53 21.40
N PRO A 219 13.05 -16.83 21.09
CA PRO A 219 12.03 -17.32 20.16
C PRO A 219 10.64 -17.47 20.81
N ARG A 220 10.53 -17.29 22.13
CA ARG A 220 9.28 -17.58 22.86
C ARG A 220 8.14 -16.63 22.51
N GLN A 221 8.43 -15.35 22.22
CA GLN A 221 7.40 -14.38 21.85
C GLN A 221 6.67 -14.85 20.58
N GLN A 222 7.42 -15.18 19.52
CA GLN A 222 6.80 -15.63 18.27
C GLN A 222 6.08 -16.98 18.41
N GLU A 223 6.59 -17.89 19.25
CA GLU A 223 5.91 -19.16 19.53
C GLU A 223 4.53 -18.93 20.19
N CYS A 224 4.46 -17.99 21.15
CA CYS A 224 3.21 -17.62 21.81
C CYS A 224 2.23 -16.94 20.85
N VAL A 225 2.70 -16.03 20.01
CA VAL A 225 1.89 -15.36 18.99
C VAL A 225 1.37 -16.37 17.96
N ALA A 226 2.24 -17.20 17.40
CA ALA A 226 1.87 -18.22 16.42
C ALA A 226 0.85 -19.24 16.95
N ALA A 227 0.84 -19.52 18.25
CA ALA A 227 -0.15 -20.43 18.85
C ALA A 227 -1.58 -19.90 18.78
N THR A 228 -1.78 -18.61 18.62
CA THR A 228 -3.09 -17.95 18.55
C THR A 228 -3.42 -17.36 17.18
N ALA A 229 -2.45 -17.20 16.28
CA ALA A 229 -2.58 -16.49 15.01
C ALA A 229 -3.81 -16.88 14.18
N ALA A 230 -4.16 -18.16 14.10
CA ALA A 230 -5.34 -18.62 13.36
C ALA A 230 -6.69 -18.18 13.95
N LYS A 231 -6.68 -17.55 15.13
CA LYS A 231 -7.90 -17.13 15.86
C LYS A 231 -7.74 -15.78 16.54
N ASP A 232 -6.63 -15.08 16.36
CA ASP A 232 -6.47 -13.76 16.95
C ASP A 232 -7.20 -12.69 16.14
N ALA A 233 -7.03 -11.43 16.52
CA ALA A 233 -7.70 -10.31 15.87
C ALA A 233 -6.86 -9.70 14.73
N TYR A 234 -5.74 -10.29 14.37
CA TYR A 234 -4.75 -9.69 13.48
C TYR A 234 -4.59 -10.44 12.17
N ASN A 235 -4.62 -9.71 11.09
CA ASN A 235 -4.11 -10.09 9.77
C ASN A 235 -3.98 -8.80 8.96
N TRP A 236 -3.04 -8.72 8.00
CA TRP A 236 -3.02 -7.58 7.06
C TRP A 236 -4.28 -7.46 6.24
N GLY A 237 -4.98 -8.58 6.00
CA GLY A 237 -6.28 -8.60 5.34
C GLY A 237 -6.25 -8.95 3.86
N TYR A 238 -5.14 -9.45 3.31
CA TYR A 238 -5.06 -9.86 1.90
C TYR A 238 -5.73 -11.22 1.63
N ASP A 239 -6.80 -11.53 2.37
CA ASP A 239 -7.62 -12.73 2.27
C ASP A 239 -9.08 -12.39 1.96
N PRO A 240 -9.40 -11.86 0.76
CA PRO A 240 -10.74 -11.35 0.46
C PRO A 240 -11.80 -12.45 0.45
N TYR A 241 -12.90 -12.21 1.19
CA TYR A 241 -14.09 -13.03 1.20
C TYR A 241 -15.23 -12.35 0.43
N HIS A 242 -15.56 -11.09 0.74
CA HIS A 242 -16.48 -10.23 0.00
C HIS A 242 -15.84 -8.88 -0.29
N TYR A 243 -15.79 -8.49 -1.56
CA TYR A 243 -15.03 -7.32 -2.01
C TYR A 243 -15.63 -5.96 -1.62
N THR A 244 -16.96 -5.91 -1.36
CA THR A 244 -17.70 -4.63 -1.31
C THR A 244 -18.36 -4.39 0.05
N VAL A 245 -17.89 -5.05 1.10
CA VAL A 245 -18.39 -4.87 2.46
C VAL A 245 -17.22 -4.52 3.39
N PRO A 246 -17.34 -3.50 4.26
CA PRO A 246 -16.33 -3.21 5.26
C PRO A 246 -16.08 -4.37 6.22
N GLU A 247 -14.83 -4.59 6.62
CA GLU A 247 -14.43 -5.65 7.53
C GLU A 247 -15.15 -5.55 8.89
N GLY A 248 -15.68 -6.67 9.36
CA GLY A 248 -16.48 -6.72 10.58
C GLY A 248 -15.66 -6.68 11.87
N SER A 249 -14.43 -7.24 11.88
CA SER A 249 -13.58 -7.25 13.07
C SER A 249 -13.13 -5.85 13.50
N TYR A 250 -13.14 -4.89 12.59
CA TYR A 250 -12.85 -3.48 12.89
C TYR A 250 -14.07 -2.69 13.35
N ALA A 251 -15.27 -3.28 13.34
CA ALA A 251 -16.47 -2.63 13.84
C ALA A 251 -16.72 -2.91 15.33
N SER A 252 -17.45 -2.03 15.99
CA SER A 252 -17.87 -2.25 17.38
C SER A 252 -18.87 -3.42 17.52
N ASP A 253 -19.61 -3.70 16.45
CA ASP A 253 -20.49 -4.84 16.29
C ASP A 253 -20.43 -5.32 14.83
N PRO A 254 -19.92 -6.52 14.58
CA PRO A 254 -19.79 -7.05 13.22
C PRO A 254 -21.10 -7.46 12.60
N ASP A 255 -22.17 -7.66 13.42
CA ASP A 255 -23.44 -8.17 12.94
C ASP A 255 -24.31 -7.06 12.35
N GLY A 256 -24.28 -6.92 11.04
CA GLY A 256 -25.14 -5.97 10.34
C GLY A 256 -24.46 -4.70 9.87
N THR A 257 -25.10 -3.54 10.09
CA THR A 257 -24.77 -2.29 9.38
C THR A 257 -23.82 -1.36 10.14
N LYS A 258 -23.43 -1.69 11.38
CA LYS A 258 -22.48 -0.84 12.12
C LYS A 258 -21.15 -0.71 11.42
N ARG A 259 -20.65 -1.78 10.77
CA ARG A 259 -19.43 -1.74 9.96
C ARG A 259 -19.47 -0.66 8.87
N THR A 260 -20.63 -0.48 8.22
CA THR A 260 -20.83 0.59 7.22
C THR A 260 -20.79 1.98 7.84
N ALA A 261 -21.53 2.19 8.92
CA ALA A 261 -21.62 3.50 9.57
C ALA A 261 -20.28 3.93 10.18
N GLU A 262 -19.56 3.01 10.81
CA GLU A 262 -18.28 3.28 11.47
C GLU A 262 -17.15 3.47 10.46
N PHE A 263 -17.14 2.74 9.34
CA PHE A 263 -16.20 2.98 8.24
C PHE A 263 -16.39 4.40 7.66
N ARG A 264 -17.65 4.81 7.41
CA ARG A 264 -17.95 6.18 6.96
C ARG A 264 -17.53 7.24 7.98
N GLN A 265 -17.70 6.97 9.27
CA GLN A 265 -17.21 7.86 10.32
C GLN A 265 -15.69 7.96 10.29
N MET A 266 -14.95 6.87 10.11
CA MET A 266 -13.50 6.86 9.95
C MET A 266 -13.06 7.73 8.76
N VAL A 267 -13.67 7.54 7.57
CA VAL A 267 -13.37 8.36 6.39
C VAL A 267 -13.60 9.85 6.67
N LYS A 268 -14.74 10.18 7.30
CA LYS A 268 -15.02 11.56 7.70
C LYS A 268 -13.97 12.10 8.66
N SER A 269 -13.58 11.35 9.68
CA SER A 269 -12.60 11.78 10.69
C SER A 269 -11.22 12.02 10.07
N LEU A 270 -10.79 11.18 9.15
CA LEU A 270 -9.55 11.38 8.39
C LEU A 270 -9.63 12.64 7.51
N ASN A 271 -10.78 12.89 6.85
CA ASN A 271 -10.97 14.11 6.08
C ASN A 271 -10.97 15.35 6.98
N ASP A 272 -11.63 15.32 8.14
CA ASP A 272 -11.62 16.40 9.12
C ASP A 272 -10.19 16.68 9.63
N ASN A 273 -9.33 15.67 9.64
CA ASN A 273 -7.91 15.76 10.01
C ASN A 273 -7.00 16.27 8.87
N GLY A 274 -7.56 16.55 7.70
CA GLY A 274 -6.83 17.05 6.53
C GLY A 274 -6.34 16.00 5.55
N LEU A 275 -6.73 14.74 5.74
CA LEU A 275 -6.26 13.60 4.96
C LEU A 275 -7.38 13.01 4.09
N ARG A 276 -7.06 12.71 2.83
CA ARG A 276 -7.89 11.89 1.95
C ARG A 276 -7.61 10.40 2.19
N VAL A 277 -8.53 9.53 1.78
CA VAL A 277 -8.45 8.10 2.06
C VAL A 277 -8.26 7.32 0.78
N VAL A 278 -7.21 6.51 0.74
CA VAL A 278 -6.98 5.48 -0.28
C VAL A 278 -7.29 4.12 0.35
N MET A 279 -7.99 3.28 -0.37
CA MET A 279 -8.30 1.92 0.05
C MET A 279 -7.45 0.91 -0.72
N ASP A 280 -6.83 -0.02 -0.01
CA ASP A 280 -6.19 -1.17 -0.60
C ASP A 280 -7.25 -2.18 -1.04
N VAL A 281 -7.19 -2.62 -2.30
CA VAL A 281 -8.15 -3.56 -2.87
C VAL A 281 -7.45 -4.76 -3.49
N VAL A 282 -8.00 -5.94 -3.23
CA VAL A 282 -7.46 -7.22 -3.64
C VAL A 282 -8.48 -7.92 -4.52
N TYR A 283 -8.44 -7.67 -5.83
CA TYR A 283 -9.32 -8.35 -6.78
C TYR A 283 -8.61 -9.45 -7.57
N ASN A 284 -7.29 -9.54 -7.46
CA ASN A 284 -6.47 -10.52 -8.18
C ASN A 284 -6.64 -11.96 -7.67
N HIS A 285 -7.16 -12.14 -6.46
CA HIS A 285 -7.46 -13.46 -5.89
C HIS A 285 -8.63 -13.44 -4.92
N THR A 286 -9.06 -14.61 -4.49
CA THR A 286 -9.96 -14.83 -3.35
C THR A 286 -9.30 -15.78 -2.35
N ALA A 287 -9.74 -15.72 -1.09
CA ALA A 287 -9.23 -16.59 -0.03
C ALA A 287 -9.42 -18.08 -0.34
N ALA A 288 -10.45 -18.44 -1.11
CA ALA A 288 -10.74 -19.82 -1.49
C ALA A 288 -11.48 -19.93 -2.83
N SER A 289 -11.39 -21.09 -3.46
CA SER A 289 -12.09 -21.45 -4.69
C SER A 289 -12.79 -22.82 -4.59
N GLY A 290 -13.42 -23.25 -5.66
CA GLY A 290 -14.14 -24.53 -5.72
C GLY A 290 -15.33 -24.59 -4.74
N GLN A 291 -15.46 -25.70 -4.04
CA GLN A 291 -16.55 -25.94 -3.07
C GLN A 291 -16.15 -25.70 -1.62
N ALA A 292 -15.02 -25.05 -1.38
CA ALA A 292 -14.58 -24.68 -0.03
C ALA A 292 -15.61 -23.80 0.67
N LYS A 293 -15.67 -23.86 2.01
CA LYS A 293 -16.67 -23.13 2.83
C LYS A 293 -16.63 -21.62 2.58
N THR A 294 -15.44 -21.04 2.44
CA THR A 294 -15.19 -19.61 2.23
C THR A 294 -15.09 -19.24 0.73
N SER A 295 -15.42 -20.14 -0.19
CA SER A 295 -15.59 -19.83 -1.61
C SER A 295 -16.97 -19.24 -1.86
N VAL A 296 -17.05 -18.16 -2.61
CA VAL A 296 -18.32 -17.54 -3.03
C VAL A 296 -18.53 -17.75 -4.54
N LEU A 297 -17.61 -17.28 -5.33
CA LEU A 297 -17.72 -17.19 -6.80
C LEU A 297 -17.89 -18.56 -7.46
N ASP A 298 -17.03 -19.52 -7.14
CA ASP A 298 -17.07 -20.88 -7.70
C ASP A 298 -18.24 -21.73 -7.21
N ARG A 299 -18.88 -21.35 -6.11
CA ARG A 299 -20.09 -22.03 -5.62
C ARG A 299 -21.35 -21.58 -6.36
N ILE A 300 -21.24 -20.48 -7.14
CA ILE A 300 -22.32 -19.93 -7.99
C ILE A 300 -22.09 -20.27 -9.46
N VAL A 301 -20.90 -19.95 -10.00
CA VAL A 301 -20.52 -20.21 -11.38
C VAL A 301 -19.17 -20.95 -11.43
N PRO A 302 -19.17 -22.26 -11.16
CA PRO A 302 -17.93 -23.02 -11.07
C PRO A 302 -17.06 -22.91 -12.33
N GLY A 303 -15.77 -22.54 -12.12
CA GLY A 303 -14.78 -22.47 -13.19
C GLY A 303 -14.86 -21.24 -14.11
N TYR A 304 -15.56 -20.19 -13.70
CA TYR A 304 -15.66 -18.97 -14.51
C TYR A 304 -14.87 -17.78 -13.92
N TYR A 305 -15.07 -17.45 -12.65
CA TYR A 305 -14.48 -16.27 -12.03
C TYR A 305 -13.01 -16.42 -11.69
N HIS A 306 -12.53 -17.67 -11.53
CA HIS A 306 -11.13 -17.97 -11.27
C HIS A 306 -10.37 -18.30 -12.56
N ARG A 307 -9.08 -17.97 -12.58
CA ARG A 307 -8.20 -18.26 -13.71
C ARG A 307 -7.78 -19.70 -13.68
N LEU A 308 -8.13 -20.44 -14.75
CA LEU A 308 -7.82 -21.86 -14.87
C LEU A 308 -6.53 -22.09 -15.67
N LEU A 309 -5.73 -23.04 -15.21
CA LEU A 309 -4.61 -23.61 -15.95
C LEU A 309 -5.12 -24.59 -17.02
N ALA A 310 -4.21 -25.07 -17.87
CA ALA A 310 -4.56 -25.96 -18.99
C ALA A 310 -5.17 -27.29 -18.53
N ASP A 311 -4.85 -27.75 -17.34
CA ASP A 311 -5.41 -28.97 -16.73
C ASP A 311 -6.76 -28.73 -16.04
N GLY A 312 -7.25 -27.49 -16.00
CA GLY A 312 -8.48 -27.07 -15.38
C GLY A 312 -8.39 -26.77 -13.89
N SER A 313 -7.21 -26.84 -13.28
CA SER A 313 -6.99 -26.37 -11.91
C SER A 313 -6.97 -24.84 -11.86
N VAL A 314 -7.27 -24.27 -10.68
CA VAL A 314 -7.19 -22.83 -10.44
C VAL A 314 -5.71 -22.42 -10.30
N ALA A 315 -5.29 -21.37 -11.00
CA ALA A 315 -3.97 -20.78 -10.85
C ALA A 315 -3.80 -20.17 -9.45
N THR A 316 -2.61 -20.33 -8.88
CA THR A 316 -2.29 -19.87 -7.51
C THR A 316 -0.94 -19.14 -7.43
N SER A 317 -0.50 -18.52 -8.52
CA SER A 317 0.80 -17.84 -8.58
C SER A 317 0.90 -16.60 -7.68
N THR A 318 -0.23 -16.07 -7.19
CA THR A 318 -0.24 -15.00 -6.19
C THR A 318 0.10 -15.57 -4.80
N CYS A 319 -0.85 -15.86 -3.99
CA CYS A 319 -0.75 -16.69 -2.78
C CYS A 319 -1.86 -17.73 -2.78
N CYS A 320 -2.94 -17.44 -3.50
CA CYS A 320 -4.27 -17.96 -3.26
C CYS A 320 -4.96 -18.23 -4.60
N ALA A 321 -6.29 -18.35 -4.62
CA ALA A 321 -7.04 -18.65 -5.84
C ALA A 321 -7.13 -17.43 -6.77
N ASN A 322 -6.33 -17.41 -7.84
CA ASN A 322 -6.30 -16.29 -8.78
C ASN A 322 -7.64 -16.11 -9.47
N THR A 323 -8.14 -14.87 -9.51
CA THR A 323 -9.32 -14.50 -10.29
C THR A 323 -8.96 -14.26 -11.75
N ALA A 324 -9.98 -14.22 -12.60
CA ALA A 324 -9.86 -13.99 -14.03
C ALA A 324 -10.59 -12.70 -14.46
N PRO A 325 -10.05 -11.50 -14.14
CA PRO A 325 -10.67 -10.24 -14.55
C PRO A 325 -10.64 -9.99 -16.06
N GLU A 326 -9.99 -10.87 -16.82
CA GLU A 326 -10.14 -10.99 -18.28
C GLU A 326 -11.51 -11.52 -18.72
N ASN A 327 -12.25 -12.22 -17.85
CA ASN A 327 -13.61 -12.65 -18.09
C ASN A 327 -14.61 -11.53 -17.79
N ALA A 328 -15.58 -11.32 -18.66
CA ALA A 328 -16.45 -10.16 -18.66
C ALA A 328 -17.13 -9.86 -17.31
N MET A 329 -17.68 -10.89 -16.65
CA MET A 329 -18.40 -10.70 -15.38
C MET A 329 -17.47 -10.54 -14.17
N MET A 330 -16.23 -11.07 -14.22
CA MET A 330 -15.25 -10.78 -13.18
C MET A 330 -14.72 -9.34 -13.35
N GLY A 331 -14.41 -8.94 -14.59
CA GLY A 331 -14.04 -7.56 -14.87
C GLY A 331 -15.10 -6.54 -14.45
N LYS A 332 -16.41 -6.87 -14.69
CA LYS A 332 -17.53 -6.07 -14.21
C LYS A 332 -17.58 -5.99 -12.69
N LEU A 333 -17.38 -7.10 -11.98
CA LEU A 333 -17.40 -7.13 -10.51
C LEU A 333 -16.32 -6.19 -9.93
N VAL A 334 -15.13 -6.15 -10.52
CA VAL A 334 -14.05 -5.21 -10.13
C VAL A 334 -14.50 -3.77 -10.28
N VAL A 335 -15.03 -3.40 -11.45
CA VAL A 335 -15.48 -2.03 -11.74
C VAL A 335 -16.63 -1.61 -10.82
N ASP A 336 -17.64 -2.46 -10.67
CA ASP A 336 -18.82 -2.17 -9.85
C ASP A 336 -18.45 -1.99 -8.36
N SER A 337 -17.54 -2.83 -7.86
CA SER A 337 -17.06 -2.75 -6.48
C SER A 337 -16.31 -1.43 -6.23
N VAL A 338 -15.37 -1.07 -7.10
CA VAL A 338 -14.62 0.19 -7.00
C VAL A 338 -15.55 1.40 -7.05
N VAL A 339 -16.53 1.41 -7.96
CA VAL A 339 -17.52 2.49 -8.07
C VAL A 339 -18.36 2.59 -6.79
N THR A 340 -18.74 1.45 -6.20
CA THR A 340 -19.50 1.43 -4.93
C THR A 340 -18.68 2.02 -3.78
N TRP A 341 -17.42 1.64 -3.63
CA TRP A 341 -16.53 2.23 -2.62
C TRP A 341 -16.36 3.73 -2.80
N ALA A 342 -16.18 4.19 -4.06
CA ALA A 342 -16.04 5.60 -4.37
C ALA A 342 -17.30 6.42 -4.01
N LYS A 343 -18.49 5.93 -4.39
CA LYS A 343 -19.76 6.66 -4.19
C LYS A 343 -20.26 6.56 -2.75
N GLU A 344 -20.34 5.35 -2.24
CA GLU A 344 -21.04 5.08 -0.98
C GLU A 344 -20.17 5.33 0.25
N TYR A 345 -18.86 5.11 0.13
CA TYR A 345 -17.90 5.31 1.22
C TYR A 345 -17.00 6.52 1.03
N LYS A 346 -17.13 7.19 -0.12
CA LYS A 346 -16.40 8.43 -0.46
C LYS A 346 -14.89 8.30 -0.29
N VAL A 347 -14.32 7.13 -0.61
CA VAL A 347 -12.86 6.97 -0.64
C VAL A 347 -12.26 7.75 -1.81
N ASP A 348 -11.03 8.21 -1.66
CA ASP A 348 -10.36 9.17 -2.54
C ASP A 348 -9.31 8.53 -3.44
N GLY A 349 -9.10 7.23 -3.30
CA GLY A 349 -8.15 6.50 -4.12
C GLY A 349 -8.22 5.00 -3.88
N PHE A 350 -7.57 4.25 -4.76
CA PHE A 350 -7.44 2.80 -4.68
C PHE A 350 -6.01 2.37 -5.02
N ARG A 351 -5.46 1.51 -4.17
CA ARG A 351 -4.25 0.75 -4.46
C ARG A 351 -4.66 -0.67 -4.83
N PHE A 352 -4.27 -1.12 -6.02
CA PHE A 352 -4.55 -2.47 -6.49
C PHE A 352 -3.39 -3.39 -6.11
N ASP A 353 -3.67 -4.33 -5.21
CA ASP A 353 -2.79 -5.44 -4.90
C ASP A 353 -2.53 -6.26 -6.16
N LEU A 354 -1.26 -6.60 -6.42
CA LEU A 354 -0.84 -7.38 -7.58
C LEU A 354 -1.56 -6.96 -8.88
N MET A 355 -1.60 -5.65 -9.15
CA MET A 355 -2.29 -5.07 -10.31
C MET A 355 -1.84 -5.68 -11.65
N GLY A 356 -0.59 -6.16 -11.72
CA GLY A 356 -0.06 -6.87 -12.89
C GLY A 356 -0.78 -8.16 -13.24
N HIS A 357 -1.59 -8.72 -12.32
CA HIS A 357 -2.48 -9.85 -12.58
C HIS A 357 -3.81 -9.46 -13.23
N HIS A 358 -4.08 -8.17 -13.40
CA HIS A 358 -5.22 -7.66 -14.17
C HIS A 358 -4.83 -7.35 -15.61
N PRO A 359 -5.75 -7.51 -16.58
CA PRO A 359 -5.59 -6.90 -17.90
C PRO A 359 -5.51 -5.38 -17.78
N LYS A 360 -4.63 -4.74 -18.57
CA LYS A 360 -4.62 -3.29 -18.74
C LYS A 360 -6.02 -2.74 -19.06
N ALA A 361 -6.75 -3.43 -19.93
CA ALA A 361 -8.11 -3.04 -20.32
C ALA A 361 -9.08 -2.98 -19.13
N ASN A 362 -8.96 -3.89 -18.14
CA ASN A 362 -9.78 -3.86 -16.94
C ASN A 362 -9.45 -2.63 -16.06
N MET A 363 -8.16 -2.31 -15.89
CA MET A 363 -7.74 -1.12 -15.13
C MET A 363 -8.16 0.18 -15.80
N VAL A 364 -8.07 0.26 -17.13
CA VAL A 364 -8.57 1.40 -17.91
C VAL A 364 -10.09 1.54 -17.73
N ALA A 365 -10.85 0.44 -17.78
CA ALA A 365 -12.29 0.47 -17.52
C ALA A 365 -12.64 0.98 -16.09
N VAL A 366 -11.84 0.63 -15.09
CA VAL A 366 -11.96 1.21 -13.73
C VAL A 366 -11.75 2.72 -13.77
N ARG A 367 -10.70 3.20 -14.44
CA ARG A 367 -10.41 4.65 -14.55
C ARG A 367 -11.56 5.38 -15.26
N GLU A 368 -12.04 4.85 -16.36
CA GLU A 368 -13.16 5.44 -17.14
C GLU A 368 -14.46 5.49 -16.33
N ALA A 369 -14.77 4.42 -15.58
CA ALA A 369 -15.94 4.37 -14.73
C ALA A 369 -15.88 5.44 -13.62
N LEU A 370 -14.73 5.59 -12.97
CA LEU A 370 -14.51 6.63 -11.95
C LEU A 370 -14.58 8.02 -12.57
N ASP A 371 -13.96 8.26 -13.73
CA ASP A 371 -13.96 9.56 -14.40
C ASP A 371 -15.37 10.03 -14.78
N SER A 372 -16.32 9.12 -14.91
CA SER A 372 -17.74 9.41 -15.18
C SER A 372 -18.50 9.96 -13.97
N LEU A 373 -17.98 9.77 -12.75
CA LEU A 373 -18.59 10.24 -11.52
C LEU A 373 -18.38 11.74 -11.33
N THR A 374 -19.43 12.45 -10.92
CA THR A 374 -19.38 13.89 -10.71
C THR A 374 -19.94 14.29 -9.33
N LEU A 375 -19.46 15.43 -8.81
CA LEU A 375 -19.97 15.98 -7.55
C LEU A 375 -21.47 16.23 -7.59
N GLU A 376 -22.00 16.74 -8.72
CA GLU A 376 -23.40 17.08 -8.89
C GLU A 376 -24.30 15.84 -8.84
N LYS A 377 -23.94 14.80 -9.57
CA LYS A 377 -24.77 13.61 -9.75
C LYS A 377 -24.51 12.55 -8.69
N ASP A 378 -23.25 12.33 -8.35
CA ASP A 378 -22.79 11.19 -7.56
C ASP A 378 -22.25 11.58 -6.17
N GLY A 379 -22.09 12.86 -5.91
CA GLY A 379 -21.54 13.39 -4.66
C GLY A 379 -20.04 13.14 -4.48
N VAL A 380 -19.33 12.75 -5.56
CA VAL A 380 -17.89 12.52 -5.58
C VAL A 380 -17.27 13.04 -6.86
N ASP A 381 -16.03 13.50 -6.79
CA ASP A 381 -15.25 13.94 -7.95
C ASP A 381 -14.35 12.80 -8.41
N GLY A 382 -14.87 12.00 -9.34
CA GLY A 382 -14.22 10.77 -9.77
C GLY A 382 -12.87 10.98 -10.47
N ARG A 383 -12.69 12.10 -11.17
CA ARG A 383 -11.43 12.42 -11.87
C ARG A 383 -10.25 12.66 -10.91
N ASN A 384 -10.55 13.06 -9.68
CA ASN A 384 -9.56 13.27 -8.62
C ASN A 384 -9.38 12.08 -7.68
N ILE A 385 -9.97 10.92 -7.99
CA ILE A 385 -9.72 9.67 -7.29
C ILE A 385 -8.38 9.10 -7.78
N LEU A 386 -7.44 8.88 -6.86
CA LEU A 386 -6.11 8.37 -7.18
C LEU A 386 -6.17 6.87 -7.49
N LEU A 387 -5.43 6.43 -8.49
CA LEU A 387 -5.24 5.01 -8.82
C LEU A 387 -3.77 4.68 -8.94
N TYR A 388 -3.35 3.65 -8.23
CA TYR A 388 -2.03 3.07 -8.35
C TYR A 388 -2.03 1.60 -7.92
N GLY A 389 -0.97 0.87 -8.22
CA GLY A 389 -0.89 -0.53 -7.83
C GLY A 389 0.45 -1.17 -8.13
N GLU A 390 0.53 -2.44 -7.80
CA GLU A 390 1.72 -3.26 -8.02
C GLU A 390 1.72 -3.83 -9.44
N GLY A 391 2.54 -3.23 -10.28
CA GLY A 391 2.67 -3.59 -11.70
C GLY A 391 3.72 -4.67 -11.96
N TRP A 392 3.77 -5.73 -11.15
CA TRP A 392 4.76 -6.81 -11.27
C TRP A 392 4.42 -7.79 -12.38
N ASN A 393 5.46 -8.28 -13.07
CA ASN A 393 5.37 -9.24 -14.17
C ASN A 393 5.80 -10.62 -13.67
N PHE A 394 4.86 -11.49 -13.34
CA PHE A 394 5.13 -12.86 -12.89
C PHE A 394 3.89 -13.77 -13.01
N GLY A 395 4.08 -15.08 -12.75
CA GLY A 395 3.01 -16.06 -12.72
C GLY A 395 2.61 -16.55 -14.12
N GLU A 396 1.43 -17.15 -14.23
CA GLU A 396 0.90 -17.77 -15.46
C GLU A 396 0.53 -16.75 -16.55
N ILE A 397 0.53 -15.47 -16.21
CA ILE A 397 0.22 -14.37 -17.14
C ILE A 397 1.48 -13.57 -17.52
N ALA A 398 2.65 -13.94 -16.99
CA ALA A 398 3.90 -13.24 -17.25
C ALA A 398 4.15 -13.04 -18.75
N ASP A 399 4.80 -11.93 -19.08
CA ASP A 399 5.16 -11.53 -20.44
C ASP A 399 3.96 -11.46 -21.41
N ASP A 400 2.82 -10.99 -20.87
CA ASP A 400 1.56 -10.85 -21.61
C ASP A 400 1.02 -12.17 -22.18
N ALA A 401 1.32 -13.30 -21.53
CA ALA A 401 1.00 -14.64 -22.05
C ALA A 401 -0.50 -14.88 -22.32
N ARG A 402 -1.40 -14.13 -21.66
CA ARG A 402 -2.86 -14.28 -21.85
C ARG A 402 -3.56 -13.00 -22.29
N PHE A 403 -3.01 -11.86 -21.91
CA PHE A 403 -3.54 -10.51 -22.20
C PHE A 403 -2.45 -9.48 -21.94
N VAL A 404 -2.62 -8.26 -22.41
CA VAL A 404 -1.74 -7.15 -22.06
C VAL A 404 -1.94 -6.83 -20.57
N GLN A 405 -0.90 -7.09 -19.78
CA GLN A 405 -0.94 -6.93 -18.33
C GLN A 405 -0.91 -5.46 -17.90
N ALA A 406 -1.50 -5.16 -16.73
CA ALA A 406 -1.37 -3.86 -16.07
C ALA A 406 -0.04 -3.74 -15.29
N THR A 407 1.07 -3.88 -15.99
CA THR A 407 2.43 -3.81 -15.43
C THR A 407 3.08 -2.44 -15.61
N GLN A 408 4.19 -2.21 -14.93
CA GLN A 408 5.03 -1.01 -15.10
C GLN A 408 5.29 -0.69 -16.59
N LYS A 409 5.48 -1.72 -17.40
CA LYS A 409 5.72 -1.59 -18.85
C LYS A 409 4.54 -0.97 -19.62
N HIS A 410 3.32 -1.18 -19.15
CA HIS A 410 2.12 -0.88 -19.94
C HIS A 410 1.25 0.23 -19.35
N MET A 411 1.46 0.62 -18.08
CA MET A 411 0.56 1.54 -17.40
C MET A 411 0.91 3.02 -17.57
N ALA A 412 2.10 3.34 -18.08
CA ALA A 412 2.47 4.73 -18.36
C ALA A 412 1.42 5.41 -19.26
N GLY A 413 1.09 6.67 -18.93
CA GLY A 413 0.11 7.47 -19.68
C GLY A 413 -1.37 7.10 -19.45
N THR A 414 -1.68 6.12 -18.60
CA THR A 414 -3.08 5.74 -18.28
C THR A 414 -3.70 6.54 -17.15
N GLY A 415 -2.93 7.34 -16.43
CA GLY A 415 -3.35 8.01 -15.20
C GLY A 415 -3.40 7.07 -13.98
N ILE A 416 -2.80 5.88 -14.08
CA ILE A 416 -2.69 4.89 -13.01
C ILE A 416 -1.19 4.63 -12.76
N ALA A 417 -0.69 4.95 -11.57
CA ALA A 417 0.71 4.78 -11.24
C ALA A 417 1.06 3.34 -10.85
N THR A 418 2.33 3.01 -10.95
CA THR A 418 2.88 1.75 -10.43
C THR A 418 3.98 2.01 -9.42
N PHE A 419 4.11 1.13 -8.43
CA PHE A 419 5.24 1.18 -7.49
C PHE A 419 6.58 1.06 -8.21
N SER A 420 7.57 1.86 -7.80
CA SER A 420 8.93 1.81 -8.35
C SER A 420 9.90 1.14 -7.38
N ASP A 421 10.23 -0.10 -7.65
CA ASP A 421 11.21 -0.90 -6.91
C ASP A 421 12.67 -0.47 -7.15
N ARG A 422 12.96 0.18 -8.28
CA ARG A 422 14.33 0.53 -8.72
C ARG A 422 15.09 1.38 -7.71
N ALA A 423 14.51 2.52 -7.37
CA ALA A 423 15.13 3.44 -6.41
C ALA A 423 15.08 2.88 -4.99
N ARG A 424 14.00 2.19 -4.60
CA ARG A 424 13.90 1.51 -3.30
C ARG A 424 15.09 0.58 -3.07
N ASP A 425 15.36 -0.32 -4.02
CA ASP A 425 16.42 -1.31 -3.90
C ASP A 425 17.80 -0.66 -3.92
N ALA A 426 18.02 0.36 -4.74
CA ALA A 426 19.28 1.10 -4.75
C ALA A 426 19.53 1.88 -3.45
N VAL A 427 18.48 2.42 -2.84
CA VAL A 427 18.55 3.18 -1.58
C VAL A 427 18.80 2.25 -0.40
N ARG A 428 17.99 1.22 -0.24
CA ARG A 428 18.09 0.25 0.88
C ARG A 428 19.30 -0.67 0.72
N GLY A 429 19.52 -1.15 -0.49
CA GLY A 429 20.46 -2.20 -0.85
C GLY A 429 19.79 -3.57 -0.99
N GLY A 430 20.24 -4.32 -1.98
CA GLY A 430 19.72 -5.65 -2.27
C GLY A 430 18.28 -5.65 -2.78
N GLY A 431 17.63 -6.77 -2.62
CA GLY A 431 16.23 -7.01 -2.99
C GLY A 431 15.46 -7.73 -1.87
N PRO A 432 14.13 -7.90 -2.06
CA PRO A 432 13.27 -8.47 -1.01
C PRO A 432 13.53 -9.96 -0.73
N PHE A 433 14.25 -10.66 -1.59
CA PHE A 433 14.47 -12.10 -1.50
C PHE A 433 15.94 -12.48 -1.24
N ASP A 434 16.80 -11.52 -0.89
CA ASP A 434 18.21 -11.78 -0.62
C ASP A 434 18.39 -12.77 0.53
N GLU A 435 19.31 -13.72 0.38
CA GLU A 435 19.66 -14.68 1.45
C GLU A 435 20.39 -13.98 2.59
N ASP A 436 21.35 -13.10 2.25
CA ASP A 436 22.06 -12.27 3.23
C ASP A 436 21.37 -10.90 3.36
N PRO A 437 20.78 -10.60 4.53
CA PRO A 437 20.10 -9.32 4.73
C PRO A 437 21.07 -8.13 4.86
N GLY A 438 22.37 -8.38 4.92
CA GLY A 438 23.44 -7.36 5.05
C GLY A 438 23.89 -6.73 3.73
N VAL A 439 23.23 -7.03 2.60
CA VAL A 439 23.53 -6.37 1.30
C VAL A 439 23.21 -4.90 1.37
N GLN A 440 24.26 -4.05 1.26
CA GLN A 440 24.14 -2.60 1.44
C GLN A 440 23.74 -1.87 0.14
N GLY A 441 23.13 -0.69 0.31
CA GLY A 441 22.81 0.27 -0.72
C GLY A 441 23.30 1.68 -0.41
N PHE A 442 22.79 2.66 -1.12
CA PHE A 442 23.18 4.07 -0.98
C PHE A 442 22.96 4.59 0.45
N ALA A 443 21.77 4.37 1.04
CA ALA A 443 21.42 4.83 2.38
C ALA A 443 21.76 3.81 3.48
N SER A 444 22.54 2.80 3.18
CA SER A 444 22.99 1.81 4.19
C SER A 444 24.50 1.59 4.23
N GLY A 445 25.28 2.47 3.55
CA GLY A 445 26.71 2.55 3.72
C GLY A 445 27.56 1.75 2.73
N LEU A 446 26.97 1.26 1.61
CA LEU A 446 27.74 0.55 0.59
C LEU A 446 28.99 1.34 0.21
N TYR A 447 30.17 0.72 0.30
CA TYR A 447 31.49 1.30 0.01
C TYR A 447 31.94 2.41 0.99
N THR A 448 31.04 3.31 1.41
CA THR A 448 31.37 4.50 2.21
C THR A 448 31.47 4.23 3.71
N ASP A 449 30.75 3.23 4.17
CA ASP A 449 30.70 2.74 5.57
C ASP A 449 30.34 1.23 5.55
N PRO A 450 31.24 0.38 5.03
CA PRO A 450 30.92 -1.03 4.78
C PRO A 450 30.72 -1.81 6.07
N ASN A 451 29.70 -2.70 6.05
CA ASN A 451 29.53 -3.72 7.07
C ASN A 451 30.43 -4.94 6.81
N THR A 452 30.28 -6.00 7.59
CA THR A 452 31.11 -7.21 7.51
C THR A 452 30.55 -8.31 6.61
N SER A 453 29.46 -8.05 5.85
CA SER A 453 28.86 -9.05 4.97
C SER A 453 29.71 -9.27 3.71
N ASP A 454 30.09 -10.53 3.48
CA ASP A 454 30.81 -10.95 2.27
C ASP A 454 29.97 -10.76 0.99
N ALA A 455 28.64 -10.69 1.12
CA ALA A 455 27.71 -10.45 -0.01
C ALA A 455 27.92 -9.08 -0.68
N ASN A 456 28.56 -8.13 0.00
CA ASN A 456 28.90 -6.83 -0.59
C ASN A 456 30.09 -6.88 -1.56
N GLY A 457 30.91 -7.93 -1.49
CA GLY A 457 32.08 -8.11 -2.37
C GLY A 457 33.26 -7.23 -1.99
N SER A 458 34.23 -7.15 -2.90
CA SER A 458 35.44 -6.33 -2.75
C SER A 458 35.12 -4.83 -2.76
N GLU A 459 36.04 -4.00 -2.29
CA GLU A 459 35.94 -2.54 -2.31
C GLU A 459 35.63 -2.00 -3.72
N ALA A 460 36.29 -2.56 -4.74
CA ALA A 460 36.07 -2.16 -6.12
C ALA A 460 34.63 -2.51 -6.62
N GLU A 461 34.14 -3.68 -6.27
CA GLU A 461 32.76 -4.10 -6.59
C GLU A 461 31.74 -3.25 -5.86
N GLN A 462 31.96 -2.96 -4.58
CA GLN A 462 31.12 -2.08 -3.80
C GLN A 462 31.04 -0.67 -4.41
N LYS A 463 32.18 -0.10 -4.79
CA LYS A 463 32.22 1.22 -5.45
C LYS A 463 31.47 1.23 -6.78
N ALA A 464 31.70 0.22 -7.62
CA ALA A 464 31.01 0.12 -8.90
C ALA A 464 29.51 0.00 -8.75
N ARG A 465 29.04 -0.84 -7.80
CA ARG A 465 27.62 -1.01 -7.49
C ARG A 465 27.01 0.25 -6.90
N LEU A 466 27.70 0.95 -5.98
CA LEU A 466 27.22 2.21 -5.43
C LEU A 466 27.02 3.27 -6.53
N LEU A 467 27.97 3.42 -7.44
CA LEU A 467 27.85 4.37 -8.55
C LEU A 467 26.70 3.99 -9.48
N HIS A 468 26.50 2.71 -9.76
CA HIS A 468 25.31 2.26 -10.50
C HIS A 468 24.01 2.58 -9.74
N TYR A 469 23.99 2.42 -8.42
CA TYR A 469 22.84 2.82 -7.59
C TYR A 469 22.59 4.34 -7.62
N HIS A 470 23.63 5.17 -7.74
CA HIS A 470 23.42 6.60 -7.99
C HIS A 470 22.59 6.83 -9.25
N ASP A 471 22.90 6.13 -10.35
CA ASP A 471 22.17 6.30 -11.61
C ASP A 471 20.71 5.84 -11.48
N LEU A 472 20.44 4.72 -10.76
CA LEU A 472 19.08 4.27 -10.44
C LEU A 472 18.30 5.31 -9.62
N ILE A 473 18.95 5.89 -8.59
CA ILE A 473 18.33 6.90 -7.73
C ILE A 473 18.08 8.19 -8.51
N LYS A 474 19.00 8.63 -9.37
CA LYS A 474 18.80 9.80 -10.24
C LYS A 474 17.57 9.62 -11.13
N VAL A 475 17.41 8.44 -11.74
CA VAL A 475 16.22 8.11 -12.53
C VAL A 475 14.97 8.16 -11.65
N GLY A 476 15.02 7.59 -10.42
CA GLY A 476 13.93 7.65 -9.45
C GLY A 476 13.54 9.09 -9.09
N LEU A 477 14.53 9.97 -8.85
CA LEU A 477 14.32 11.38 -8.52
C LEU A 477 13.60 12.16 -9.64
N THR A 478 13.71 11.70 -10.89
CA THR A 478 12.98 12.29 -12.02
C THR A 478 11.54 11.79 -12.16
N GLY A 479 11.07 10.88 -11.29
CA GLY A 479 9.78 10.17 -11.43
C GLY A 479 9.88 8.95 -12.36
N ASN A 480 11.02 8.30 -12.42
CA ASN A 480 11.32 7.14 -13.28
C ASN A 480 11.05 7.38 -14.78
N LEU A 481 11.31 8.59 -15.27
CA LEU A 481 11.06 8.96 -16.66
C LEU A 481 11.97 8.17 -17.61
N ALA A 482 11.38 7.45 -18.54
CA ALA A 482 12.09 6.67 -19.56
C ALA A 482 12.94 7.54 -20.48
N GLY A 483 12.43 8.70 -20.88
CA GLY A 483 13.08 9.61 -21.82
C GLY A 483 14.02 10.64 -21.19
N TYR A 484 14.16 10.71 -19.86
CA TYR A 484 15.02 11.68 -19.20
C TYR A 484 16.51 11.43 -19.53
N ARG A 485 17.21 12.45 -20.03
CA ARG A 485 18.61 12.38 -20.46
C ARG A 485 19.52 12.99 -19.42
N PHE A 486 20.59 12.28 -19.09
CA PHE A 486 21.63 12.76 -18.18
C PHE A 486 22.96 12.05 -18.46
N THR A 487 24.05 12.58 -17.94
CA THR A 487 25.35 11.90 -17.93
C THR A 487 25.35 10.89 -16.78
N ASP A 488 25.60 9.61 -17.06
CA ASP A 488 25.71 8.56 -16.03
C ASP A 488 27.06 8.62 -15.29
N THR A 489 27.22 7.81 -14.27
CA THR A 489 28.46 7.74 -13.48
C THR A 489 29.67 7.20 -14.25
N SER A 490 29.48 6.68 -15.48
CA SER A 490 30.57 6.31 -16.40
C SER A 490 30.94 7.44 -17.37
N GLY A 491 30.30 8.60 -17.28
CA GLY A 491 30.53 9.75 -18.16
C GLY A 491 29.79 9.69 -19.51
N LYS A 492 28.86 8.75 -19.68
CA LYS A 492 28.05 8.61 -20.89
C LYS A 492 26.72 9.33 -20.80
N GLU A 493 26.29 9.93 -21.89
CA GLU A 493 24.93 10.41 -22.08
C GLU A 493 23.99 9.20 -22.23
N VAL A 494 23.02 9.08 -21.31
CA VAL A 494 22.04 8.00 -21.31
C VAL A 494 20.63 8.55 -21.09
N THR A 495 19.62 7.74 -21.43
CA THR A 495 18.24 7.97 -21.01
C THR A 495 17.91 7.12 -19.79
N GLY A 496 16.85 7.48 -19.05
CA GLY A 496 16.38 6.66 -17.93
C GLY A 496 16.09 5.21 -18.32
N ALA A 497 15.57 5.00 -19.53
CA ALA A 497 15.32 3.65 -20.06
C ALA A 497 16.59 2.86 -20.38
N GLN A 498 17.74 3.50 -20.55
CA GLN A 498 19.03 2.84 -20.83
C GLN A 498 19.79 2.46 -19.57
N VAL A 499 19.40 2.98 -18.41
CA VAL A 499 19.96 2.54 -17.14
C VAL A 499 19.37 1.16 -16.80
N ASP A 500 20.23 0.18 -16.60
CA ASP A 500 19.82 -1.20 -16.32
C ASP A 500 19.38 -1.38 -14.87
N TYR A 501 18.27 -2.07 -14.66
CA TYR A 501 17.85 -2.59 -13.39
C TYR A 501 17.51 -4.08 -13.54
N ASN A 502 18.48 -4.94 -13.22
CA ASN A 502 18.32 -6.40 -13.29
C ASN A 502 17.76 -6.90 -14.64
N GLY A 503 18.23 -6.34 -15.75
CA GLY A 503 17.76 -6.66 -17.10
C GLY A 503 16.48 -5.95 -17.54
N SER A 504 15.97 -5.03 -16.72
CA SER A 504 14.81 -4.17 -17.06
C SER A 504 15.22 -2.70 -17.09
N PRO A 505 14.50 -1.82 -17.80
CA PRO A 505 14.75 -0.38 -17.76
C PRO A 505 14.50 0.20 -16.36
N ALA A 506 15.41 1.06 -15.88
CA ALA A 506 15.18 1.85 -14.67
C ALA A 506 14.06 2.87 -14.87
N GLY A 507 14.11 3.60 -15.99
CA GLY A 507 13.06 4.53 -16.39
C GLY A 507 12.02 3.85 -17.29
N TYR A 508 10.76 3.96 -16.92
CA TYR A 508 9.62 3.36 -17.65
C TYR A 508 8.40 4.30 -17.71
N ALA A 509 8.40 5.38 -16.94
CA ALA A 509 7.34 6.37 -16.90
C ALA A 509 7.40 7.34 -18.10
N GLU A 510 6.24 7.82 -18.56
CA GLU A 510 6.11 8.88 -19.57
C GLU A 510 5.92 10.26 -18.92
N ALA A 511 5.32 10.28 -17.71
CA ALA A 511 5.11 11.49 -16.93
C ALA A 511 5.42 11.26 -15.45
N PRO A 512 5.71 12.32 -14.67
CA PRO A 512 6.04 12.17 -13.23
C PRO A 512 4.97 11.48 -12.37
N GLY A 513 3.72 11.44 -12.83
CA GLY A 513 2.62 10.78 -12.12
C GLY A 513 2.49 9.27 -12.37
N ASP A 514 3.30 8.68 -13.25
CA ASP A 514 3.18 7.27 -13.64
C ASP A 514 3.88 6.29 -12.69
N ALA A 515 4.82 6.78 -11.87
CA ALA A 515 5.60 5.97 -10.94
C ALA A 515 5.49 6.51 -9.51
N LEU A 516 5.25 5.62 -8.55
CA LEU A 516 5.17 5.92 -7.12
C LEU A 516 6.49 5.55 -6.46
N ALA A 517 7.14 6.55 -5.86
CA ALA A 517 8.39 6.37 -5.11
C ALA A 517 8.12 5.94 -3.67
N TYR A 518 8.95 5.08 -3.13
CA TYR A 518 8.90 4.65 -1.73
C TYR A 518 10.24 4.07 -1.27
N ALA A 519 10.50 4.14 0.02
CA ALA A 519 11.64 3.48 0.65
C ALA A 519 11.24 2.21 1.40
N ASP A 520 10.01 2.16 1.91
CA ASP A 520 9.37 1.00 2.53
C ASP A 520 7.86 0.99 2.30
N ALA A 521 7.26 -0.16 2.60
CA ALA A 521 5.83 -0.40 2.65
C ALA A 521 5.57 -1.51 3.69
N HIS A 522 4.33 -2.02 3.78
CA HIS A 522 4.01 -3.13 4.67
C HIS A 522 4.77 -4.42 4.31
N ASP A 523 5.01 -4.65 3.00
CA ASP A 523 5.79 -5.79 2.51
C ASP A 523 7.27 -5.67 2.87
N ASN A 524 7.87 -6.78 3.25
CA ASN A 524 9.25 -6.91 3.70
C ASN A 524 9.52 -6.19 5.05
N GLU A 525 10.77 -6.08 5.42
CA GLU A 525 11.17 -5.39 6.64
C GLU A 525 10.77 -3.91 6.60
N SER A 526 10.36 -3.34 7.75
CA SER A 526 10.29 -1.89 7.89
C SER A 526 11.64 -1.25 7.51
N LEU A 527 11.64 0.02 7.14
CA LEU A 527 12.91 0.69 6.78
C LEU A 527 13.93 0.63 7.92
N PHE A 528 13.47 0.80 9.17
CA PHE A 528 14.34 0.65 10.34
C PHE A 528 14.96 -0.74 10.42
N ASP A 529 14.16 -1.79 10.29
CA ASP A 529 14.63 -3.18 10.38
C ASP A 529 15.57 -3.54 9.23
N ALA A 530 15.30 -3.07 8.02
CA ALA A 530 16.21 -3.23 6.88
C ALA A 530 17.56 -2.56 7.14
N LEU A 531 17.55 -1.32 7.64
CA LEU A 531 18.79 -0.60 7.99
C LEU A 531 19.50 -1.20 9.20
N ALA A 532 18.77 -1.83 10.13
CA ALA A 532 19.36 -2.55 11.25
C ALA A 532 20.25 -3.71 10.78
N PHE A 533 19.82 -4.45 9.76
CA PHE A 533 20.64 -5.50 9.14
C PHE A 533 21.83 -4.97 8.34
N LYS A 534 21.68 -3.81 7.71
CA LYS A 534 22.59 -3.35 6.66
C LYS A 534 23.65 -2.35 7.13
N LEU A 535 23.32 -1.47 8.06
CA LEU A 535 24.30 -0.53 8.63
C LEU A 535 25.30 -1.30 9.52
N PRO A 536 26.57 -0.84 9.60
CA PRO A 536 27.52 -1.42 10.55
C PRO A 536 26.92 -1.49 11.96
N ALA A 537 27.13 -2.60 12.67
CA ALA A 537 26.53 -2.85 13.98
C ALA A 537 26.90 -1.79 15.03
N GLY A 538 28.04 -1.13 14.88
CA GLY A 538 28.50 -0.05 15.75
C GLY A 538 28.05 1.35 15.38
N THR A 539 27.22 1.52 14.32
CA THR A 539 26.69 2.84 13.93
C THR A 539 25.86 3.41 15.08
N PRO A 540 26.15 4.64 15.55
CA PRO A 540 25.40 5.28 16.64
C PRO A 540 23.91 5.45 16.31
N ALA A 541 23.05 5.45 17.33
CA ALA A 541 21.60 5.57 17.19
C ALA A 541 21.17 6.83 16.40
N GLY A 542 21.74 7.99 16.72
CA GLY A 542 21.48 9.22 15.99
C GLY A 542 21.86 9.15 14.52
N ASP A 543 22.96 8.48 14.18
CA ASP A 543 23.40 8.27 12.79
C ASP A 543 22.49 7.31 12.04
N ARG A 544 21.97 6.26 12.71
CA ARG A 544 20.95 5.36 12.14
C ARG A 544 19.67 6.12 11.82
N ALA A 545 19.20 6.96 12.73
CA ALA A 545 18.03 7.82 12.52
C ALA A 545 18.24 8.76 11.32
N ARG A 546 19.44 9.34 11.18
CA ARG A 546 19.76 10.22 10.05
C ARG A 546 19.78 9.47 8.72
N MET A 547 20.33 8.25 8.66
CA MET A 547 20.32 7.42 7.44
C MET A 547 18.89 7.05 7.03
N GLN A 548 18.00 6.78 8.00
CA GLN A 548 16.59 6.53 7.70
C GLN A 548 15.90 7.76 7.11
N VAL A 549 16.12 8.94 7.69
CA VAL A 549 15.58 10.20 7.14
C VAL A 549 16.12 10.45 5.73
N LEU A 550 17.41 10.20 5.47
CA LEU A 550 18.01 10.33 4.15
C LEU A 550 17.38 9.36 3.14
N ALA A 551 17.13 8.10 3.54
CA ALA A 551 16.43 7.14 2.70
C ALA A 551 15.00 7.60 2.36
N MET A 552 14.24 8.08 3.34
CA MET A 552 12.90 8.65 3.13
C MET A 552 12.94 9.88 2.21
N ALA A 553 13.99 10.71 2.32
CA ALA A 553 14.16 11.90 1.50
C ALA A 553 14.27 11.59 -0.01
N THR A 554 14.84 10.44 -0.39
CA THR A 554 14.95 10.05 -1.80
C THR A 554 13.58 9.83 -2.45
N ALA A 555 12.60 9.38 -1.69
CA ALA A 555 11.21 9.27 -2.14
C ALA A 555 10.46 10.60 -2.01
N ALA A 556 10.51 11.26 -0.85
CA ALA A 556 9.78 12.50 -0.58
C ALA A 556 10.20 13.67 -1.49
N LEU A 557 11.46 13.75 -1.89
CA LEU A 557 12.00 14.81 -2.76
C LEU A 557 12.13 14.40 -4.24
N SER A 558 11.51 13.28 -4.64
CA SER A 558 11.41 12.89 -6.07
C SER A 558 10.30 13.66 -6.79
N GLN A 559 10.31 13.64 -8.10
CA GLN A 559 9.14 13.99 -8.90
C GLN A 559 8.13 12.83 -8.84
N GLY A 560 6.83 13.12 -8.81
CA GLY A 560 5.79 12.09 -8.73
C GLY A 560 5.30 11.81 -7.30
N PRO A 561 4.33 10.90 -7.16
CA PRO A 561 3.79 10.51 -5.86
C PRO A 561 4.81 9.75 -5.01
N ALA A 562 4.71 9.89 -3.70
CA ALA A 562 5.54 9.13 -2.77
C ALA A 562 4.70 8.48 -1.66
N LEU A 563 5.18 7.32 -1.18
CA LEU A 563 4.57 6.58 -0.09
C LEU A 563 5.59 6.32 1.03
N SER A 564 5.12 6.38 2.26
CA SER A 564 5.84 5.97 3.46
C SER A 564 4.92 5.13 4.33
N GLN A 565 5.45 4.09 4.97
CA GLN A 565 4.69 3.27 5.93
C GLN A 565 4.47 4.04 7.25
N ALA A 566 3.33 3.84 7.89
CA ALA A 566 3.04 4.44 9.20
C ALA A 566 4.09 4.06 10.25
N GLY A 567 4.63 5.07 10.91
CA GLY A 567 5.67 4.94 11.92
C GLY A 567 7.09 4.91 11.36
N THR A 568 7.31 4.92 10.04
CA THR A 568 8.66 4.98 9.47
C THR A 568 9.38 6.25 9.90
N ASP A 569 8.70 7.37 9.93
CA ASP A 569 9.24 8.63 10.46
C ASP A 569 9.53 8.57 11.97
N LEU A 570 8.90 7.63 12.70
CA LEU A 570 9.12 7.33 14.11
C LEU A 570 10.11 6.16 14.33
N LEU A 571 10.87 5.78 13.31
CA LEU A 571 11.84 4.69 13.35
C LEU A 571 11.22 3.32 13.70
N ARG A 572 9.97 3.07 13.31
CA ARG A 572 9.22 1.85 13.64
C ARG A 572 9.96 0.59 13.26
N SER A 573 10.07 -0.32 14.21
CA SER A 573 10.54 -1.69 14.04
C SER A 573 9.41 -2.70 14.23
N LYS A 574 9.47 -3.78 13.49
CA LYS A 574 8.67 -4.99 13.70
C LYS A 574 9.54 -6.14 14.22
N SER A 575 10.58 -5.79 14.97
CA SER A 575 11.56 -6.75 15.52
C SER A 575 12.20 -7.62 14.43
N LEU A 576 12.59 -7.00 13.32
CA LEU A 576 13.22 -7.62 12.14
C LEU A 576 12.34 -8.61 11.37
N ASP A 577 11.01 -8.53 11.52
CA ASP A 577 10.08 -9.35 10.77
C ASP A 577 9.97 -8.87 9.31
N ARG A 578 10.29 -9.78 8.38
CA ARG A 578 10.21 -9.50 6.95
C ARG A 578 8.82 -9.69 6.34
N ASN A 579 7.94 -10.43 7.01
CA ASN A 579 6.60 -10.75 6.52
C ASN A 579 5.60 -10.87 7.66
N SER A 580 5.17 -9.71 8.17
CA SER A 580 4.41 -9.63 9.42
C SER A 580 2.89 -9.76 9.26
N TYR A 581 2.41 -10.31 8.12
CA TYR A 581 0.98 -10.35 7.77
C TYR A 581 0.10 -11.04 8.82
N ASP A 582 0.62 -11.99 9.56
CA ASP A 582 -0.05 -12.79 10.58
C ASP A 582 0.76 -12.86 11.90
N SER A 583 1.57 -11.84 12.17
CA SER A 583 2.49 -11.79 13.33
C SER A 583 1.85 -11.15 14.57
N GLY A 584 0.55 -10.95 14.57
CA GLY A 584 -0.22 -10.41 15.69
C GLY A 584 0.13 -8.95 16.05
N ASP A 585 -0.58 -8.43 17.03
CA ASP A 585 -0.39 -7.05 17.51
C ASP A 585 1.01 -6.83 18.11
N TRP A 586 1.61 -7.85 18.71
CA TRP A 586 2.88 -7.74 19.40
C TRP A 586 4.01 -7.21 18.50
N PHE A 587 4.08 -7.71 17.26
CA PHE A 587 5.09 -7.29 16.29
C PHE A 587 4.66 -6.10 15.43
N ASN A 588 3.35 -5.86 15.28
CA ASN A 588 2.83 -4.93 14.28
C ASN A 588 2.34 -3.58 14.84
N ALA A 589 1.99 -3.48 16.13
CA ALA A 589 1.43 -2.26 16.69
C ALA A 589 2.31 -1.02 16.47
N VAL A 590 1.70 0.10 16.07
CA VAL A 590 2.39 1.39 15.97
C VAL A 590 2.43 2.05 17.34
N HIS A 591 3.59 2.55 17.72
CA HIS A 591 3.79 3.37 18.91
C HIS A 591 3.97 4.82 18.50
N TRP A 592 2.93 5.63 18.72
CA TRP A 592 2.90 7.03 18.29
C TRP A 592 3.69 7.95 19.20
N ASN A 593 3.95 7.54 20.44
CA ASN A 593 4.77 8.29 21.36
C ASN A 593 6.08 7.57 21.64
N CYS A 594 7.16 8.32 21.78
CA CYS A 594 8.51 7.80 21.91
C CYS A 594 8.78 7.04 23.24
N GLU A 595 7.97 7.27 24.28
CA GLU A 595 8.14 6.64 25.59
C GLU A 595 7.87 5.13 25.53
N ALA A 596 7.05 4.68 24.58
CA ALA A 596 6.80 3.26 24.32
C ALA A 596 7.90 2.58 23.50
N GLY A 597 8.94 3.33 23.08
CA GLY A 597 9.98 2.88 22.17
C GLY A 597 9.49 2.72 20.73
N ASN A 598 10.31 2.10 19.88
CA ASN A 598 10.04 1.96 18.46
C ASN A 598 9.63 0.54 18.00
N GLY A 599 9.38 -0.39 18.93
CA GLY A 599 9.05 -1.79 18.63
C GLY A 599 10.23 -2.74 18.46
N PHE A 600 11.47 -2.25 18.50
CA PHE A 600 12.66 -3.09 18.39
C PHE A 600 12.89 -3.93 19.66
N GLY A 601 13.38 -5.17 19.49
CA GLY A 601 13.73 -6.04 20.61
C GLY A 601 12.55 -6.82 21.20
N ARG A 602 11.50 -7.06 20.44
CA ARG A 602 10.29 -7.79 20.85
C ARG A 602 10.38 -9.31 20.65
N GLY A 603 11.56 -9.85 20.62
CA GLY A 603 11.82 -11.27 20.34
C GLY A 603 12.25 -11.50 18.90
N LEU A 604 12.66 -12.74 18.62
CA LEU A 604 12.90 -13.16 17.23
C LEU A 604 11.61 -13.10 16.43
N PRO A 605 11.67 -12.66 15.16
CA PRO A 605 10.50 -12.61 14.30
C PRO A 605 9.97 -14.02 14.00
N PRO A 606 8.69 -14.18 13.59
CA PRO A 606 8.06 -15.46 13.33
C PRO A 606 8.89 -16.39 12.44
N ALA A 607 9.03 -17.65 12.89
CA ALA A 607 9.90 -18.64 12.26
C ALA A 607 9.55 -18.92 10.81
N ALA A 608 8.25 -18.91 10.46
CA ALA A 608 7.76 -19.30 9.14
C ALA A 608 8.52 -18.62 7.99
N ASP A 609 8.79 -17.31 8.12
CA ASP A 609 9.46 -16.51 7.08
C ASP A 609 10.84 -16.01 7.48
N ASN A 610 11.23 -16.14 8.76
CA ASN A 610 12.42 -15.46 9.28
C ASN A 610 13.47 -16.40 9.87
N GLU A 611 13.15 -17.67 10.16
CA GLU A 611 14.09 -18.60 10.82
C GLU A 611 15.47 -18.69 10.14
N PRO A 612 15.58 -18.71 8.79
CA PRO A 612 16.88 -18.73 8.12
C PRO A 612 17.75 -17.51 8.43
N LYS A 613 17.13 -16.38 8.82
CA LYS A 613 17.80 -15.11 9.15
C LYS A 613 18.01 -14.88 10.65
N TRP A 614 17.56 -15.78 11.51
CA TRP A 614 17.73 -15.64 12.96
C TRP A 614 19.18 -15.53 13.41
N GLY A 615 20.11 -16.17 12.67
CA GLY A 615 21.54 -16.04 12.92
C GLY A 615 22.07 -14.60 12.81
N TYR A 616 21.49 -13.82 11.90
CA TYR A 616 21.78 -12.39 11.74
C TYR A 616 20.99 -11.54 12.77
N ALA A 617 19.76 -11.91 13.06
CA ALA A 617 18.86 -11.14 13.92
C ALA A 617 19.29 -11.13 15.41
N LYS A 618 19.67 -12.29 15.96
CA LYS A 618 20.04 -12.43 17.39
C LYS A 618 21.06 -11.40 17.88
N PRO A 619 22.24 -11.25 17.24
CA PRO A 619 23.23 -10.28 17.71
C PRO A 619 22.76 -8.83 17.57
N LEU A 620 21.86 -8.52 16.65
CA LEU A 620 21.31 -7.18 16.48
C LEU A 620 20.29 -6.85 17.57
N LEU A 621 19.37 -7.77 17.87
CA LEU A 621 18.30 -7.57 18.87
C LEU A 621 18.83 -7.30 20.29
N THR A 622 20.05 -7.74 20.58
CA THR A 622 20.73 -7.51 21.89
C THR A 622 21.77 -6.38 21.84
N ASN A 623 21.95 -5.73 20.68
CA ASN A 623 22.94 -4.66 20.53
C ASN A 623 22.32 -3.27 20.83
N PRO A 624 22.74 -2.61 21.93
CA PRO A 624 22.18 -1.31 22.31
C PRO A 624 22.51 -0.17 21.33
N SER A 625 23.48 -0.36 20.43
CA SER A 625 23.74 0.62 19.35
C SER A 625 22.74 0.52 18.22
N VAL A 626 22.04 -0.63 18.07
CA VAL A 626 21.01 -0.83 17.04
C VAL A 626 19.64 -0.38 17.54
N GLY A 627 19.30 -0.64 18.77
CA GLY A 627 18.02 -0.26 19.38
C GLY A 627 17.81 -0.86 20.77
N PRO A 628 16.69 -0.58 21.44
CA PRO A 628 15.60 0.30 20.98
C PRO A 628 16.01 1.78 20.89
N MET A 629 15.35 2.53 20.01
CA MET A 629 15.57 3.97 19.86
C MET A 629 14.93 4.77 21.00
N GLY A 630 15.61 5.86 21.39
CA GLY A 630 15.11 6.80 22.39
C GLY A 630 14.28 7.92 21.80
N CYS A 631 13.68 8.77 22.67
CA CYS A 631 12.87 9.90 22.24
C CYS A 631 13.65 10.92 21.39
N GLU A 632 14.92 11.14 21.66
CA GLU A 632 15.74 12.08 20.89
C GLU A 632 15.81 11.68 19.41
N GLU A 633 16.07 10.41 19.12
CA GLU A 633 16.16 9.88 17.78
C GLU A 633 14.80 9.82 17.09
N ILE A 634 13.77 9.35 17.80
CA ILE A 634 12.42 9.18 17.26
C ILE A 634 11.81 10.54 16.89
N GLU A 635 11.79 11.48 17.83
CA GLU A 635 11.23 12.81 17.61
C GLU A 635 12.06 13.63 16.61
N GLY A 636 13.40 13.48 16.67
CA GLY A 636 14.32 14.11 15.73
C GLY A 636 14.12 13.66 14.29
N ALA A 637 13.96 12.36 14.07
CA ALA A 637 13.69 11.79 12.75
C ALA A 637 12.34 12.25 12.19
N SER A 638 11.29 12.21 13.00
CA SER A 638 9.96 12.65 12.60
C SER A 638 9.92 14.14 12.27
N ALA A 639 10.57 14.98 13.08
CA ALA A 639 10.65 16.40 12.83
C ALA A 639 11.41 16.72 11.52
N ALA A 640 12.54 16.04 11.28
CA ALA A 640 13.31 16.20 10.06
C ALA A 640 12.52 15.76 8.82
N TYR A 641 11.79 14.66 8.90
CA TYR A 641 10.94 14.20 7.81
C TYR A 641 9.79 15.19 7.51
N ARG A 642 9.13 15.71 8.54
CA ARG A 642 8.10 16.76 8.35
C ARG A 642 8.67 18.02 7.69
N ASP A 643 9.92 18.39 7.95
CA ASP A 643 10.57 19.51 7.27
C ASP A 643 10.76 19.20 5.77
N LEU A 644 11.14 17.98 5.40
CA LEU A 644 11.22 17.56 3.99
C LEU A 644 9.85 17.60 3.30
N LEU A 645 8.79 17.14 3.96
CA LEU A 645 7.42 17.22 3.42
C LEU A 645 6.97 18.67 3.20
N ARG A 646 7.28 19.60 4.13
CA ARG A 646 6.99 21.03 3.98
C ARG A 646 7.74 21.62 2.79
N ILE A 647 9.02 21.28 2.61
CA ILE A 647 9.79 21.71 1.43
C ILE A 647 9.12 21.17 0.17
N ARG A 648 8.84 19.86 0.11
CA ARG A 648 8.20 19.21 -1.03
C ARG A 648 6.91 19.88 -1.46
N THR A 649 6.07 20.29 -0.51
CA THR A 649 4.74 20.82 -0.79
C THR A 649 4.72 22.34 -1.02
N THR A 650 5.69 23.07 -0.50
CA THR A 650 5.79 24.52 -0.69
C THR A 650 6.56 24.91 -1.94
N GLU A 651 7.53 24.09 -2.35
CA GLU A 651 8.37 24.33 -3.53
C GLU A 651 7.76 23.72 -4.80
N LYS A 652 7.21 24.57 -5.66
CA LYS A 652 6.56 24.15 -6.93
C LYS A 652 7.48 23.37 -7.87
N ALA A 653 8.79 23.50 -7.72
CA ALA A 653 9.75 22.76 -8.49
C ALA A 653 9.65 21.24 -8.31
N PHE A 654 9.13 20.76 -7.19
CA PHE A 654 8.86 19.34 -6.97
C PHE A 654 7.54 18.85 -7.59
N SER A 655 6.72 19.73 -8.19
CA SER A 655 5.42 19.43 -8.77
C SER A 655 5.38 19.68 -10.28
N LEU A 656 6.42 19.26 -10.99
CA LEU A 656 6.49 19.41 -12.43
C LEU A 656 5.51 18.45 -13.11
N ASP A 657 4.76 18.94 -14.11
CA ASP A 657 3.61 18.26 -14.69
C ASP A 657 3.92 17.48 -15.97
N SER A 658 5.15 17.58 -16.48
CA SER A 658 5.54 16.87 -17.70
C SER A 658 7.03 16.50 -17.74
N ALA A 659 7.34 15.47 -18.52
CA ALA A 659 8.71 15.03 -18.75
C ALA A 659 9.61 16.15 -19.30
N GLU A 660 9.07 17.01 -20.19
CA GLU A 660 9.81 18.14 -20.76
C GLU A 660 10.20 19.15 -19.68
N LYS A 661 9.29 19.47 -18.77
CA LYS A 661 9.60 20.39 -17.66
C LYS A 661 10.61 19.78 -16.70
N VAL A 662 10.52 18.48 -16.42
CA VAL A 662 11.55 17.78 -15.64
C VAL A 662 12.89 17.86 -16.33
N GLN A 663 12.98 17.52 -17.62
CA GLN A 663 14.23 17.61 -18.38
C GLN A 663 14.84 19.02 -18.40
N GLN A 664 14.00 20.06 -18.41
CA GLN A 664 14.45 21.46 -18.44
C GLN A 664 14.93 21.97 -17.08
N LYS A 665 14.30 21.51 -15.98
CA LYS A 665 14.48 22.11 -14.66
C LYS A 665 15.25 21.23 -13.66
N LEU A 666 15.31 19.93 -13.89
CA LEU A 666 16.03 18.99 -13.03
C LEU A 666 17.32 18.55 -13.75
N SER A 667 18.45 18.60 -13.06
CA SER A 667 19.73 18.12 -13.55
C SER A 667 20.62 17.63 -12.40
N PHE A 668 21.66 16.88 -12.76
CA PHE A 668 22.67 16.36 -11.83
C PHE A 668 24.03 16.93 -12.25
N PRO A 669 24.39 18.14 -11.78
CA PRO A 669 25.53 18.90 -12.32
C PRO A 669 26.89 18.24 -12.08
N LEU A 670 26.98 17.33 -11.11
CA LEU A 670 28.23 16.63 -10.77
C LEU A 670 28.23 15.15 -11.20
N SER A 671 27.21 14.72 -11.95
CA SER A 671 27.14 13.36 -12.48
C SER A 671 28.19 13.13 -13.54
N GLY A 672 28.86 11.98 -13.50
CA GLY A 672 29.92 11.60 -14.40
C GLY A 672 31.04 10.79 -13.72
N GLU A 673 32.16 10.57 -14.44
CA GLU A 673 33.29 9.73 -13.97
C GLU A 673 33.91 10.19 -12.63
N ASN A 674 33.78 11.47 -12.31
CA ASN A 674 34.36 12.07 -11.10
C ASN A 674 33.32 12.31 -9.99
N GLU A 675 32.13 11.73 -10.12
CA GLU A 675 31.08 11.85 -9.09
C GLU A 675 31.57 11.30 -7.75
N THR A 676 31.28 12.01 -6.65
CA THR A 676 31.66 11.60 -5.31
C THR A 676 30.83 10.38 -4.87
N PRO A 677 31.43 9.19 -4.63
CA PRO A 677 30.66 8.03 -4.17
C PRO A 677 29.91 8.33 -2.86
N GLY A 678 28.64 7.99 -2.80
CA GLY A 678 27.77 8.23 -1.66
C GLY A 678 27.20 9.65 -1.57
N VAL A 679 27.41 10.51 -2.61
CA VAL A 679 26.84 11.86 -2.66
C VAL A 679 26.14 12.11 -3.99
N ILE A 680 24.86 12.47 -3.95
CA ILE A 680 24.10 12.89 -5.13
C ILE A 680 23.75 14.37 -4.98
N THR A 681 24.13 15.17 -6.00
CA THR A 681 23.80 16.60 -6.09
C THR A 681 22.79 16.81 -7.20
N MET A 682 21.59 17.25 -6.83
CA MET A 682 20.48 17.52 -7.74
C MET A 682 20.19 19.03 -7.78
N ARG A 683 20.19 19.61 -8.98
CA ARG A 683 19.67 20.96 -9.20
C ARG A 683 18.23 20.86 -9.70
N LEU A 684 17.32 21.60 -9.09
CA LEU A 684 15.90 21.61 -9.44
C LEU A 684 15.40 23.08 -9.50
N GLY A 685 15.45 23.68 -10.69
CA GLY A 685 15.21 25.10 -10.86
C GLY A 685 16.19 25.93 -10.05
N ASP A 686 15.68 26.71 -9.08
CA ASP A 686 16.47 27.54 -8.17
C ASP A 686 16.89 26.82 -6.89
N LEU A 687 16.57 25.53 -6.77
CA LEU A 687 16.96 24.69 -5.64
C LEU A 687 18.22 23.89 -5.96
N MET A 688 19.02 23.64 -4.91
CA MET A 688 20.07 22.62 -4.92
C MET A 688 19.84 21.66 -3.78
N VAL A 689 19.71 20.38 -4.09
CA VAL A 689 19.51 19.30 -3.11
C VAL A 689 20.73 18.41 -3.10
N VAL A 690 21.35 18.24 -1.93
CA VAL A 690 22.51 17.37 -1.77
C VAL A 690 22.18 16.27 -0.81
N PHE A 691 22.23 15.03 -1.28
CA PHE A 691 22.10 13.81 -0.50
C PHE A 691 23.50 13.30 -0.17
N ASN A 692 23.98 13.49 1.05
CA ASN A 692 25.26 12.98 1.51
C ASN A 692 25.05 11.75 2.41
N ALA A 693 25.16 10.54 1.86
CA ALA A 693 25.04 9.29 2.59
C ALA A 693 26.36 8.85 3.27
N THR A 694 27.46 9.57 3.03
CA THR A 694 28.74 9.24 3.66
C THR A 694 28.77 9.63 5.13
N PRO A 695 29.58 8.97 5.98
CA PRO A 695 29.72 9.35 7.40
C PRO A 695 30.32 10.74 7.64
N GLN A 696 31.05 11.29 6.67
CA GLN A 696 31.78 12.56 6.78
C GLN A 696 31.05 13.70 6.04
N ALA A 697 31.30 14.91 6.46
CA ALA A 697 30.92 16.08 5.67
C ALA A 697 31.58 16.05 4.30
N ARG A 698 30.85 16.50 3.28
CA ARG A 698 31.34 16.57 1.89
C ARG A 698 31.12 17.94 1.29
N GLU A 699 32.07 18.34 0.51
CA GLU A 699 32.03 19.55 -0.28
C GLU A 699 31.71 19.19 -1.74
N GLN A 700 30.75 19.91 -2.32
CA GLN A 700 30.28 19.73 -3.69
C GLN A 700 30.42 21.04 -4.44
N HIS A 701 31.47 21.18 -5.25
CA HIS A 701 31.68 22.37 -6.05
C HIS A 701 30.92 22.29 -7.37
N VAL A 702 29.96 23.18 -7.58
CA VAL A 702 29.13 23.26 -8.77
C VAL A 702 29.53 24.48 -9.58
N GLY A 703 30.12 24.22 -10.75
CA GLY A 703 30.48 25.28 -11.69
C GLY A 703 29.28 25.93 -12.39
N GLY A 704 29.48 27.11 -12.93
CA GLY A 704 28.50 27.79 -13.80
C GLY A 704 27.28 28.36 -13.09
N LEU A 705 27.34 28.56 -11.76
CA LEU A 705 26.27 29.19 -10.97
C LEU A 705 26.22 30.71 -11.14
N GLY A 706 27.23 31.31 -11.80
CA GLY A 706 27.34 32.77 -11.93
C GLY A 706 27.51 33.45 -10.59
N ASP A 707 26.84 34.61 -10.40
CA ASP A 707 26.81 35.35 -9.13
C ASP A 707 25.71 34.87 -8.17
N ALA A 708 25.08 33.71 -8.44
CA ALA A 708 24.01 33.20 -7.59
C ALA A 708 24.54 32.80 -6.21
N ALA A 709 24.01 33.41 -5.18
CA ALA A 709 24.22 33.00 -3.80
C ALA A 709 23.14 32.00 -3.41
N TYR A 710 23.53 30.99 -2.67
CA TYR A 710 22.61 30.00 -2.10
C TYR A 710 22.63 30.05 -0.57
N ARG A 711 21.52 29.70 0.03
CA ARG A 711 21.42 29.53 1.49
C ARG A 711 20.62 28.27 1.80
N LEU A 712 20.86 27.69 2.97
CA LEU A 712 20.03 26.58 3.46
C LEU A 712 18.55 26.99 3.43
N HIS A 713 17.70 26.09 2.93
CA HIS A 713 16.26 26.36 2.80
C HIS A 713 15.66 26.82 4.15
N PRO A 714 14.81 27.86 4.16
CA PRO A 714 14.28 28.43 5.41
C PRO A 714 13.63 27.41 6.35
N VAL A 715 12.96 26.40 5.82
CA VAL A 715 12.36 25.33 6.62
C VAL A 715 13.44 24.57 7.40
N GLN A 716 14.52 24.13 6.78
CA GLN A 716 15.61 23.44 7.47
C GLN A 716 16.40 24.40 8.38
N ALA A 717 16.60 25.63 7.96
CA ALA A 717 17.30 26.63 8.77
C ALA A 717 16.57 26.96 10.08
N SER A 718 15.22 26.94 10.07
CA SER A 718 14.38 27.16 11.24
C SER A 718 13.96 25.85 11.95
N GLY A 719 14.17 24.67 11.33
CA GLY A 719 13.82 23.37 11.87
C GLY A 719 14.54 23.00 13.16
N SER A 720 14.34 21.77 13.63
CA SER A 720 14.97 21.27 14.87
C SER A 720 16.32 20.60 14.65
N ASP A 721 16.62 20.10 13.45
CA ASP A 721 17.85 19.37 13.14
C ASP A 721 19.09 20.28 13.17
N ALA A 722 19.83 20.24 14.27
CA ALA A 722 21.04 21.04 14.45
C ALA A 722 22.17 20.66 13.47
N VAL A 723 22.20 19.42 13.00
CA VAL A 723 23.24 18.93 12.07
C VAL A 723 23.05 19.55 10.68
N VAL A 724 21.83 19.53 10.14
CA VAL A 724 21.57 20.11 8.81
C VAL A 724 21.78 21.63 8.79
N LYS A 725 21.59 22.31 9.92
CA LYS A 725 21.84 23.76 10.05
C LYS A 725 23.30 24.15 9.86
N SER A 726 24.24 23.21 9.99
CA SER A 726 25.65 23.47 9.72
C SER A 726 26.02 23.36 8.23
N ALA A 727 25.06 22.98 7.37
CA ALA A 727 25.27 23.03 5.93
C ALA A 727 25.40 24.46 5.42
N SER A 728 26.36 24.70 4.52
CA SER A 728 26.71 26.04 4.04
C SER A 728 26.99 26.08 2.55
N PHE A 729 26.95 27.26 1.99
CA PHE A 729 27.35 27.55 0.63
C PHE A 729 28.34 28.72 0.62
N GLU A 730 29.48 28.54 -0.07
CA GLU A 730 30.50 29.55 -0.27
C GLU A 730 31.18 29.33 -1.63
N ASP A 731 31.30 30.37 -2.44
CA ASP A 731 32.05 30.39 -3.72
C ASP A 731 31.77 29.18 -4.63
N GLY A 732 30.49 28.86 -4.85
CA GLY A 732 30.08 27.73 -5.70
C GLY A 732 30.18 26.35 -5.03
N THR A 733 30.56 26.29 -3.76
CA THR A 733 30.75 25.04 -3.01
C THR A 733 29.67 24.86 -1.96
N PHE A 734 28.96 23.75 -2.03
CA PHE A 734 27.99 23.30 -1.01
C PHE A 734 28.69 22.34 -0.05
N SER A 735 28.77 22.71 1.23
CA SER A 735 29.28 21.86 2.30
C SER A 735 28.10 21.23 3.02
N VAL A 736 28.02 19.91 3.07
CA VAL A 736 26.91 19.15 3.66
C VAL A 736 27.44 18.14 4.66
N PRO A 737 26.95 18.15 5.91
CA PRO A 737 27.32 17.18 6.95
C PRO A 737 27.11 15.74 6.50
N GLY A 738 27.78 14.79 7.13
CA GLY A 738 27.60 13.37 6.87
C GLY A 738 26.16 12.92 7.19
N ARG A 739 25.68 11.91 6.47
CA ARG A 739 24.37 11.28 6.65
C ARG A 739 23.22 12.30 6.67
N THR A 740 23.27 13.25 5.74
CA THR A 740 22.38 14.42 5.73
C THR A 740 21.88 14.70 4.32
N VAL A 741 20.61 15.06 4.21
CA VAL A 741 20.06 15.72 3.01
C VAL A 741 19.87 17.21 3.32
N ALA A 742 20.48 18.07 2.51
CA ALA A 742 20.35 19.51 2.63
C ALA A 742 19.74 20.10 1.36
N VAL A 743 18.77 20.98 1.53
CA VAL A 743 18.12 21.72 0.46
C VAL A 743 18.55 23.17 0.55
N PHE A 744 19.09 23.71 -0.53
CA PHE A 744 19.47 25.11 -0.63
C PHE A 744 18.57 25.82 -1.65
N THR A 745 18.29 27.08 -1.39
CA THR A 745 17.54 27.95 -2.31
C THR A 745 18.41 29.12 -2.74
N ALA A 746 18.31 29.51 -4.01
CA ALA A 746 18.96 30.72 -4.51
C ALA A 746 18.42 31.96 -3.80
N SER A 747 19.31 32.90 -3.51
CA SER A 747 19.02 34.14 -2.77
C SER A 747 18.64 35.25 -3.73
#